data_81831f648c3256dcfeb8d05b29829518
#
_entry.id   81831f648c3256dcfeb8d05b29829518
#
_cell.length_a   1.000
_cell.length_b   1.000
_cell.length_c   1.000
_cell.angle_alpha   90.00
_cell.angle_beta   90.00
_cell.angle_gamma   90.00
#
_symmetry.space_group_name_H-M   'P 1'
#
loop_
_entity.id
_entity.type
_entity.pdbx_description
1 polymer ?
#
loop_
_entity_poly.entity_id
_entity_poly.type
_entity_poly.pdbx_seq_one_letter_code
_entity_poly.pdbx_strand_id
1 'polypeptide(L)'
;MKIVVSGLYCGASPQPGVGVVRSVRQGFPDATIVGVEYSNRVSGIHWDEIDDLWIQRPWGELDLDLYGEFVRKTIEGGALWISGSDLEALWLATLFPDGHPNLLAPPMDALRRIAKPEVEAANALPIEIPPFVSTAQSDWELHKFCRDHDWRVWLKGPYYDASRTPSWESFEYVRRALQKVWSTQRLFLQAHASGYEESVMLSAYRGELLGAVSMRKRDITPEGKTWAGDVSEVPEEFLGPLREMVKALNWTGGGELEMVRDAGERLWLLEMNPRFPAWVHGATIGGFNLPALMVERATGVKASPVASRSREFTRVVIEIPVLDEYPLPPLIEPYVGAVGHSMKHPSGLTSLAEKLHEEECHRPWVPVDEEAAIGSQEIPSLMIEDIQRHDFSALQTPQFLFMEATAATSFKAAAERAREFSTAEVEMINAYSIKTNPDDRLIELALQSGFLAEAISLLEVQKAIDIGFEPGQIILNGPGKWWPEGMMPNGRLHAVFCDSIADLDRCVAGIAAGKLSCRHLGVRIRTPNVVSRFGIPVHSPAAFRAMIDSVKRLPEDVGFGVHFHMASANVGIAQWWHLLESMLKWCRSIERLSGRVAEILDVGGGWFPDDWHNQDSNRVHEAMAMIRAMLPEVRQLISEPGKAMAQPSMALAMRILEIQEHEDEKIEAVVDASIAELPMYSFYPHRMLRKCGRTGELTPLGRGETQLMGRLCMEHDVVASNVALPAGTEVGDVLIFCDSGGYDRSMSYVFGRG
;
A
#
# COMPACT_ATOMS: atom_id res chain seq x y z
N MET A 1 37.56 -10.57 -11.66
CA MET A 1 36.42 -11.34 -11.13
C MET A 1 35.24 -10.40 -11.03
N LYS A 2 34.10 -10.74 -11.63
CA LYS A 2 32.90 -9.92 -11.59
C LYS A 2 31.93 -10.51 -10.55
N ILE A 3 31.45 -9.66 -9.63
CA ILE A 3 30.51 -10.02 -8.55
C ILE A 3 29.34 -9.07 -8.62
N VAL A 4 28.15 -9.60 -8.81
CA VAL A 4 26.89 -8.87 -8.86
C VAL A 4 26.22 -8.97 -7.50
N VAL A 5 25.81 -7.83 -6.93
CA VAL A 5 25.18 -7.75 -5.61
C VAL A 5 23.91 -6.90 -5.73
N SER A 6 22.79 -7.44 -5.30
CA SER A 6 21.52 -6.72 -5.26
C SER A 6 21.12 -6.29 -3.85
N GLY A 7 20.01 -5.55 -3.72
CA GLY A 7 19.47 -5.13 -2.43
C GLY A 7 20.29 -4.05 -1.76
N LEU A 8 20.46 -2.93 -2.43
CA LEU A 8 21.30 -1.80 -1.99
C LEU A 8 20.55 -0.77 -1.13
N TYR A 9 19.28 -1.00 -0.80
CA TYR A 9 18.50 -0.07 0.02
C TYR A 9 19.06 0.07 1.44
N CYS A 10 19.37 1.30 1.85
CA CYS A 10 19.98 1.64 3.15
C CYS A 10 19.10 2.48 4.08
N GLY A 11 17.79 2.61 3.80
CA GLY A 11 16.84 3.35 4.65
C GLY A 11 16.45 2.63 5.95
N ALA A 12 15.28 2.95 6.50
CA ALA A 12 14.80 2.48 7.82
C ALA A 12 14.75 0.94 7.94
N SER A 13 14.48 0.21 6.85
CA SER A 13 14.56 -1.26 6.80
C SER A 13 15.65 -1.70 5.81
N PRO A 14 16.94 -1.53 6.15
CA PRO A 14 18.02 -1.71 5.20
C PRO A 14 18.15 -3.15 4.74
N GLN A 15 18.45 -3.30 3.44
CA GLN A 15 18.83 -4.56 2.82
C GLN A 15 20.32 -4.83 3.01
N PRO A 16 20.82 -6.06 2.80
CA PRO A 16 22.21 -6.41 3.06
C PRO A 16 23.21 -5.94 2.00
N GLY A 17 22.77 -5.54 0.80
CA GLY A 17 23.61 -5.38 -0.37
C GLY A 17 24.83 -4.48 -0.15
N VAL A 18 24.66 -3.27 0.42
CA VAL A 18 25.81 -2.41 0.73
C VAL A 18 26.74 -3.05 1.77
N GLY A 19 26.21 -3.75 2.76
CA GLY A 19 27.01 -4.50 3.73
C GLY A 19 27.80 -5.64 3.08
N VAL A 20 27.20 -6.33 2.10
CA VAL A 20 27.86 -7.37 1.28
C VAL A 20 28.94 -6.76 0.41
N VAL A 21 28.66 -5.66 -0.30
CA VAL A 21 29.64 -4.92 -1.12
C VAL A 21 30.88 -4.58 -0.30
N ARG A 22 30.71 -3.94 0.86
CA ARG A 22 31.79 -3.57 1.78
C ARG A 22 32.60 -4.78 2.26
N SER A 23 31.93 -5.87 2.58
CA SER A 23 32.56 -7.11 3.06
C SER A 23 33.33 -7.80 1.94
N VAL A 24 32.78 -7.87 0.74
CA VAL A 24 33.44 -8.40 -0.45
C VAL A 24 34.65 -7.55 -0.83
N ARG A 25 34.53 -6.22 -0.84
CA ARG A 25 35.61 -5.30 -1.17
C ARG A 25 36.81 -5.46 -0.21
N GLN A 26 36.55 -5.68 1.08
CA GLN A 26 37.64 -5.95 2.04
C GLN A 26 38.36 -7.27 1.79
N GLY A 27 37.65 -8.32 1.34
CA GLY A 27 38.23 -9.59 1.01
C GLY A 27 38.91 -9.63 -0.37
N PHE A 28 38.37 -8.88 -1.31
CA PHE A 28 38.78 -8.86 -2.72
C PHE A 28 38.85 -7.42 -3.25
N PRO A 29 39.93 -6.68 -2.93
CA PRO A 29 40.07 -5.28 -3.34
C PRO A 29 39.99 -5.04 -4.85
N ASP A 30 40.46 -5.99 -5.66
CA ASP A 30 40.53 -5.90 -7.12
C ASP A 30 39.34 -6.54 -7.84
N ALA A 31 38.29 -6.96 -7.11
CA ALA A 31 37.07 -7.47 -7.73
C ALA A 31 36.26 -6.35 -8.40
N THR A 32 35.69 -6.63 -9.57
CA THR A 32 34.67 -5.74 -10.15
C THR A 32 33.34 -6.03 -9.51
N ILE A 33 32.83 -5.10 -8.71
CA ILE A 33 31.56 -5.22 -8.02
C ILE A 33 30.49 -4.45 -8.78
N VAL A 34 29.42 -5.14 -9.16
CA VAL A 34 28.27 -4.57 -9.87
C VAL A 34 27.08 -4.53 -8.91
N GLY A 35 26.56 -3.35 -8.67
CA GLY A 35 25.33 -3.18 -7.93
C GLY A 35 24.11 -3.39 -8.82
N VAL A 36 23.11 -4.12 -8.34
CA VAL A 36 21.79 -4.22 -8.99
C VAL A 36 20.72 -3.68 -8.07
N GLU A 37 19.87 -2.80 -8.62
CA GLU A 37 18.77 -2.25 -7.87
C GLU A 37 17.52 -2.06 -8.75
N TYR A 38 16.35 -2.10 -8.12
CA TYR A 38 15.05 -2.05 -8.78
C TYR A 38 14.36 -0.69 -8.59
N SER A 39 15.15 0.31 -8.24
CA SER A 39 14.74 1.71 -8.13
C SER A 39 15.97 2.61 -8.27
N ASN A 40 15.82 3.73 -8.93
CA ASN A 40 16.88 4.75 -9.03
C ASN A 40 16.91 5.73 -7.84
N ARG A 41 16.08 5.51 -6.81
CA ARG A 41 15.96 6.37 -5.63
C ARG A 41 16.52 5.73 -4.35
N VAL A 42 17.19 4.60 -4.49
CA VAL A 42 17.78 3.86 -3.38
C VAL A 42 19.13 4.47 -3.01
N SER A 43 19.32 4.81 -1.73
CA SER A 43 20.52 5.52 -1.27
C SER A 43 21.82 4.73 -1.50
N GLY A 44 21.81 3.41 -1.37
CA GLY A 44 23.00 2.58 -1.53
C GLY A 44 23.54 2.46 -2.96
N ILE A 45 22.80 2.92 -3.98
CA ILE A 45 23.33 2.97 -5.36
C ILE A 45 24.47 3.98 -5.51
N HIS A 46 24.57 4.93 -4.59
CA HIS A 46 25.63 5.95 -4.58
C HIS A 46 26.85 5.54 -3.74
N TRP A 47 26.93 4.26 -3.34
CA TRP A 47 28.05 3.76 -2.53
C TRP A 47 29.30 3.59 -3.38
N ASP A 48 30.39 4.26 -2.98
CA ASP A 48 31.64 4.41 -3.77
C ASP A 48 32.45 3.12 -4.02
N GLU A 49 32.15 2.05 -3.28
CA GLU A 49 32.80 0.74 -3.47
C GLU A 49 32.12 -0.11 -4.58
N ILE A 50 31.07 0.40 -5.24
CA ILE A 50 30.40 -0.19 -6.40
C ILE A 50 31.10 0.33 -7.66
N ASP A 51 31.64 -0.57 -8.51
CA ASP A 51 32.36 -0.20 -9.72
C ASP A 51 31.43 0.04 -10.92
N ASP A 52 30.28 -0.65 -10.95
CA ASP A 52 29.30 -0.57 -12.03
C ASP A 52 27.89 -0.74 -11.43
N LEU A 53 26.87 -0.15 -12.03
CA LEU A 53 25.52 -0.14 -11.50
C LEU A 53 24.50 -0.48 -12.58
N TRP A 54 23.62 -1.44 -12.28
CA TRP A 54 22.53 -1.84 -13.14
C TRP A 54 21.20 -1.53 -12.48
N ILE A 55 20.58 -0.42 -12.88
CA ILE A 55 19.24 -0.04 -12.40
C ILE A 55 18.21 -0.78 -13.24
N GLN A 56 17.30 -1.47 -12.58
CA GLN A 56 16.19 -2.16 -13.19
C GLN A 56 14.87 -1.44 -12.84
N ARG A 57 13.80 -1.82 -13.50
CA ARG A 57 12.45 -1.41 -13.12
C ARG A 57 12.02 -2.09 -11.82
N PRO A 58 11.09 -1.48 -11.05
CA PRO A 58 10.48 -2.16 -9.91
C PRO A 58 9.91 -3.52 -10.30
N TRP A 59 9.93 -4.48 -9.38
CA TRP A 59 9.51 -5.87 -9.63
C TRP A 59 8.17 -6.01 -10.35
N GLY A 60 7.18 -5.18 -10.02
CA GLY A 60 5.88 -5.18 -10.69
C GLY A 60 5.88 -4.63 -12.12
N GLU A 61 6.97 -4.04 -12.56
CA GLU A 61 7.13 -3.41 -13.90
C GLU A 61 8.15 -4.16 -14.78
N LEU A 62 8.84 -5.18 -14.22
CA LEU A 62 9.82 -5.99 -14.95
C LEU A 62 9.16 -6.90 -15.97
N ASP A 63 9.74 -6.98 -17.18
CA ASP A 63 9.56 -8.13 -18.05
C ASP A 63 10.44 -9.27 -17.52
N LEU A 64 9.82 -10.17 -16.74
CA LEU A 64 10.56 -11.23 -16.03
C LEU A 64 11.20 -12.25 -16.99
N ASP A 65 10.66 -12.45 -18.19
CA ASP A 65 11.24 -13.35 -19.19
C ASP A 65 12.52 -12.75 -19.78
N LEU A 66 12.45 -11.49 -20.20
CA LEU A 66 13.59 -10.77 -20.77
C LEU A 66 14.70 -10.55 -19.73
N TYR A 67 14.31 -10.14 -18.53
CA TYR A 67 15.24 -9.96 -17.42
C TYR A 67 15.86 -11.30 -16.98
N GLY A 68 15.09 -12.38 -16.98
CA GLY A 68 15.56 -13.73 -16.69
C GLY A 68 16.60 -14.24 -17.71
N GLU A 69 16.40 -13.93 -18.99
CA GLU A 69 17.39 -14.24 -20.03
C GLU A 69 18.72 -13.47 -19.80
N PHE A 70 18.63 -12.18 -19.47
CA PHE A 70 19.78 -11.36 -19.12
C PHE A 70 20.54 -11.90 -17.90
N VAL A 71 19.83 -12.25 -16.82
CA VAL A 71 20.42 -12.81 -15.60
C VAL A 71 21.08 -14.17 -15.86
N ARG A 72 20.41 -15.07 -16.61
CA ARG A 72 21.00 -16.36 -17.01
C ARG A 72 22.32 -16.15 -17.77
N LYS A 73 22.32 -15.32 -18.81
CA LYS A 73 23.53 -15.03 -19.59
C LYS A 73 24.66 -14.46 -18.73
N THR A 74 24.33 -13.64 -17.76
CA THR A 74 25.30 -13.03 -16.84
C THR A 74 25.92 -14.08 -15.92
N ILE A 75 25.13 -14.95 -15.31
CA ILE A 75 25.59 -16.01 -14.40
C ILE A 75 26.35 -17.10 -15.17
N GLU A 76 25.82 -17.54 -16.28
CA GLU A 76 26.49 -18.54 -17.16
C GLU A 76 27.77 -17.99 -17.78
N GLY A 77 27.83 -16.68 -17.99
CA GLY A 77 29.05 -15.97 -18.44
C GLY A 77 30.14 -15.84 -17.37
N GLY A 78 29.94 -16.37 -16.17
CA GLY A 78 30.95 -16.47 -15.11
C GLY A 78 30.89 -15.37 -14.05
N ALA A 79 29.91 -14.49 -14.06
CA ALA A 79 29.72 -13.55 -12.98
C ALA A 79 29.08 -14.24 -11.77
N LEU A 80 29.59 -13.99 -10.57
CA LEU A 80 28.95 -14.43 -9.33
C LEU A 80 27.78 -13.52 -9.03
N TRP A 81 26.63 -14.08 -8.61
CA TRP A 81 25.45 -13.31 -8.24
C TRP A 81 25.06 -13.57 -6.78
N ILE A 82 25.04 -12.53 -5.95
CA ILE A 82 24.66 -12.56 -4.54
C ILE A 82 23.34 -11.80 -4.40
N SER A 83 22.27 -12.51 -4.04
CA SER A 83 20.96 -11.88 -3.80
C SER A 83 20.92 -11.15 -2.46
N GLY A 84 20.36 -9.92 -2.48
CA GLY A 84 20.14 -9.10 -1.31
C GLY A 84 18.67 -9.03 -0.85
N SER A 85 17.74 -9.77 -1.51
CA SER A 85 16.35 -9.80 -1.08
C SER A 85 15.74 -11.19 -1.19
N ASP A 86 14.74 -11.45 -0.33
CA ASP A 86 14.02 -12.74 -0.30
C ASP A 86 13.24 -12.96 -1.61
N LEU A 87 12.62 -11.90 -2.14
CA LEU A 87 11.87 -11.95 -3.40
C LEU A 87 12.76 -12.30 -4.59
N GLU A 88 13.93 -11.69 -4.66
CA GLU A 88 14.91 -12.00 -5.71
C GLU A 88 15.44 -13.42 -5.59
N ALA A 89 15.76 -13.90 -4.37
CA ALA A 89 16.22 -15.27 -4.14
C ALA A 89 15.18 -16.30 -4.61
N LEU A 90 13.90 -16.07 -4.31
CA LEU A 90 12.79 -16.91 -4.78
C LEU A 90 12.68 -16.91 -6.30
N TRP A 91 12.78 -15.75 -6.92
CA TRP A 91 12.72 -15.64 -8.38
C TRP A 91 13.94 -16.28 -9.06
N LEU A 92 15.15 -16.05 -8.56
CA LEU A 92 16.38 -16.67 -9.08
C LEU A 92 16.30 -18.20 -9.01
N ALA A 93 15.70 -18.76 -7.97
CA ALA A 93 15.47 -20.19 -7.86
C ALA A 93 14.47 -20.73 -8.90
N THR A 94 13.60 -19.89 -9.49
CA THR A 94 12.79 -20.31 -10.66
C THR A 94 13.61 -20.40 -11.93
N LEU A 95 14.66 -19.59 -12.06
CA LEU A 95 15.59 -19.63 -13.20
C LEU A 95 16.59 -20.79 -13.11
N PHE A 96 17.01 -21.13 -11.89
CA PHE A 96 17.98 -22.18 -11.57
C PHE A 96 17.47 -23.05 -10.41
N PRO A 97 16.46 -23.93 -10.66
CA PRO A 97 15.83 -24.71 -9.58
C PRO A 97 16.79 -25.57 -8.75
N ASP A 98 17.79 -26.14 -9.39
CA ASP A 98 18.82 -26.97 -8.77
C ASP A 98 20.06 -26.16 -8.31
N GLY A 99 20.00 -24.83 -8.44
CA GLY A 99 21.11 -23.91 -8.23
C GLY A 99 22.10 -23.86 -9.40
N HIS A 100 23.08 -22.95 -9.32
CA HIS A 100 24.18 -22.82 -10.28
C HIS A 100 25.48 -22.46 -9.53
N PRO A 101 26.67 -22.92 -9.97
CA PRO A 101 27.92 -22.63 -9.26
C PRO A 101 28.21 -21.14 -9.03
N ASN A 102 27.79 -20.29 -9.95
CA ASN A 102 27.98 -18.84 -9.87
C ASN A 102 26.78 -18.11 -9.23
N LEU A 103 25.68 -18.80 -8.94
CA LEU A 103 24.55 -18.24 -8.21
C LEU A 103 24.72 -18.52 -6.72
N LEU A 104 24.98 -17.47 -5.96
CA LEU A 104 25.22 -17.56 -4.52
C LEU A 104 23.90 -17.30 -3.76
N ALA A 105 22.91 -18.10 -4.08
CA ALA A 105 21.57 -18.11 -3.48
C ALA A 105 21.07 -19.57 -3.34
N PRO A 106 20.14 -19.86 -2.39
CA PRO A 106 19.66 -21.22 -2.16
C PRO A 106 18.83 -21.78 -3.34
N PRO A 107 18.89 -23.12 -3.58
CA PRO A 107 18.05 -23.76 -4.58
C PRO A 107 16.56 -23.80 -4.16
N MET A 108 15.67 -24.09 -5.11
CA MET A 108 14.22 -24.05 -4.90
C MET A 108 13.75 -25.02 -3.79
N ASP A 109 14.32 -26.20 -3.69
CA ASP A 109 13.96 -27.16 -2.65
C ASP A 109 14.27 -26.63 -1.25
N ALA A 110 15.44 -26.00 -1.06
CA ALA A 110 15.79 -25.35 0.19
C ALA A 110 14.79 -24.24 0.57
N LEU A 111 14.42 -23.41 -0.40
CA LEU A 111 13.45 -22.31 -0.16
C LEU A 111 12.08 -22.82 0.26
N ARG A 112 11.61 -23.93 -0.32
CA ARG A 112 10.34 -24.56 0.08
C ARG A 112 10.38 -25.06 1.52
N ARG A 113 11.51 -25.63 1.95
CA ARG A 113 11.67 -26.23 3.28
C ARG A 113 11.98 -25.23 4.39
N ILE A 114 12.26 -23.98 4.05
CA ILE A 114 12.36 -22.87 5.02
C ILE A 114 11.11 -22.00 5.08
N ALA A 115 10.11 -22.29 4.25
CA ALA A 115 8.86 -21.51 4.24
C ALA A 115 8.14 -21.61 5.59
N LYS A 116 7.71 -20.47 6.12
CA LYS A 116 6.89 -20.40 7.35
C LYS A 116 5.51 -21.01 7.10
N PRO A 117 4.81 -21.50 8.13
CA PRO A 117 5.18 -21.48 9.55
C PRO A 117 6.04 -22.68 9.99
N GLU A 118 6.05 -23.77 9.27
CA GLU A 118 6.62 -25.04 9.75
C GLU A 118 8.16 -25.04 9.73
N VAL A 119 8.78 -24.28 8.84
CA VAL A 119 10.25 -24.24 8.66
C VAL A 119 10.88 -25.62 8.85
N GLU A 120 10.47 -26.58 8.01
CA GLU A 120 10.87 -27.99 8.10
C GLU A 120 12.37 -28.20 8.32
N ALA A 121 13.17 -27.32 7.69
CA ALA A 121 14.61 -27.33 7.81
C ALA A 121 15.12 -27.14 9.24
N ALA A 122 14.38 -26.47 10.10
CA ALA A 122 14.75 -26.18 11.47
C ALA A 122 14.60 -27.36 12.42
N ASN A 123 13.91 -28.45 12.02
CA ASN A 123 13.69 -29.62 12.87
C ASN A 123 15.00 -30.30 13.36
N ALA A 124 16.11 -30.05 12.65
CA ALA A 124 17.43 -30.53 13.04
C ALA A 124 18.11 -29.70 14.12
N LEU A 125 17.62 -28.49 14.38
CA LEU A 125 18.24 -27.50 15.28
C LEU A 125 17.61 -27.59 16.70
N PRO A 126 18.35 -27.21 17.75
CA PRO A 126 17.84 -27.16 19.13
C PRO A 126 17.00 -25.88 19.36
N ILE A 127 15.96 -25.72 18.57
CA ILE A 127 15.07 -24.54 18.58
C ILE A 127 13.62 -25.00 18.49
N GLU A 128 12.71 -24.16 18.94
CA GLU A 128 11.26 -24.38 18.85
C GLU A 128 10.62 -23.35 17.91
N ILE A 129 9.49 -23.70 17.31
CA ILE A 129 8.68 -22.77 16.53
C ILE A 129 7.53 -22.29 17.42
N PRO A 130 7.25 -20.96 17.54
CA PRO A 130 6.11 -20.49 18.30
C PRO A 130 4.81 -21.10 17.77
N PRO A 131 3.85 -21.42 18.66
CA PRO A 131 2.54 -21.94 18.25
C PRO A 131 1.92 -21.14 17.12
N PHE A 132 1.29 -21.84 16.18
CA PHE A 132 0.68 -21.18 15.02
C PHE A 132 -0.59 -21.89 14.57
N VAL A 133 -1.43 -21.20 13.81
CA VAL A 133 -2.65 -21.72 13.17
C VAL A 133 -2.83 -21.13 11.78
N SER A 134 -3.19 -21.97 10.79
CA SER A 134 -3.48 -21.50 9.44
C SER A 134 -4.75 -20.66 9.38
N THR A 135 -4.75 -19.56 8.62
CA THR A 135 -5.97 -18.76 8.40
C THR A 135 -7.04 -19.45 7.55
N ALA A 136 -6.76 -20.64 7.06
CA ALA A 136 -7.76 -21.51 6.41
C ALA A 136 -8.71 -22.20 7.42
N GLN A 137 -8.41 -22.15 8.72
CA GLN A 137 -9.29 -22.63 9.76
C GLN A 137 -10.51 -21.73 9.93
N SER A 138 -11.51 -22.22 10.70
CA SER A 138 -12.72 -21.45 10.97
C SER A 138 -12.41 -20.19 11.80
N ASP A 139 -13.22 -19.14 11.64
CA ASP A 139 -13.07 -17.91 12.40
C ASP A 139 -13.15 -18.15 13.91
N TRP A 140 -13.95 -19.15 14.35
CA TRP A 140 -14.00 -19.54 15.75
C TRP A 140 -12.65 -20.12 16.26
N GLU A 141 -11.97 -20.95 15.46
CA GLU A 141 -10.65 -21.52 15.81
C GLU A 141 -9.58 -20.42 15.84
N LEU A 142 -9.64 -19.50 14.88
CA LEU A 142 -8.73 -18.36 14.83
C LEU A 142 -8.93 -17.43 16.01
N HIS A 143 -10.18 -17.09 16.34
CA HIS A 143 -10.52 -16.28 17.50
C HIS A 143 -10.11 -16.96 18.82
N LYS A 144 -10.35 -18.27 18.92
CA LYS A 144 -9.88 -19.06 20.06
C LYS A 144 -8.36 -18.99 20.22
N PHE A 145 -7.61 -19.17 19.13
CA PHE A 145 -6.15 -19.07 19.14
C PHE A 145 -5.68 -17.69 19.62
N CYS A 146 -6.29 -16.60 19.12
CA CYS A 146 -5.97 -15.25 19.57
C CYS A 146 -6.20 -15.07 21.07
N ARG A 147 -7.34 -15.52 21.60
CA ARG A 147 -7.65 -15.44 23.05
C ARG A 147 -6.70 -16.29 23.89
N ASP A 148 -6.40 -17.52 23.46
CA ASP A 148 -5.50 -18.43 24.18
C ASP A 148 -4.07 -17.85 24.30
N HIS A 149 -3.74 -16.86 23.47
CA HIS A 149 -2.46 -16.12 23.47
C HIS A 149 -2.58 -14.64 23.84
N ASP A 150 -3.66 -14.22 24.54
CA ASP A 150 -3.89 -12.87 25.04
C ASP A 150 -3.74 -11.80 23.94
N TRP A 151 -4.22 -12.08 22.70
CA TRP A 151 -4.09 -11.23 21.53
C TRP A 151 -2.64 -10.81 21.19
N ARG A 152 -1.67 -11.55 21.75
CA ARG A 152 -0.27 -11.37 21.42
C ARG A 152 0.11 -12.29 20.27
N VAL A 153 -0.39 -11.97 19.09
CA VAL A 153 -0.26 -12.77 17.87
C VAL A 153 0.18 -11.92 16.68
N TRP A 154 0.77 -12.59 15.71
CA TRP A 154 1.21 -12.01 14.45
C TRP A 154 0.55 -12.73 13.29
N LEU A 155 -0.02 -12.00 12.35
CA LEU A 155 -0.43 -12.53 11.07
C LEU A 155 0.74 -12.44 10.10
N LYS A 156 1.10 -13.56 9.48
CA LYS A 156 2.29 -13.70 8.66
C LYS A 156 2.01 -14.37 7.32
N GLY A 157 2.80 -14.00 6.30
CA GLY A 157 2.97 -14.74 5.07
C GLY A 157 4.12 -15.76 5.15
N PRO A 158 4.30 -16.62 4.13
CA PRO A 158 5.25 -17.75 4.19
C PRO A 158 6.74 -17.32 4.18
N TYR A 159 7.08 -16.18 3.62
CA TYR A 159 8.46 -15.71 3.50
C TYR A 159 8.66 -14.34 4.14
N TYR A 160 7.93 -13.34 3.70
CA TYR A 160 7.91 -11.99 4.23
C TYR A 160 6.48 -11.63 4.65
N ASP A 161 6.25 -10.42 5.05
CA ASP A 161 5.01 -9.92 5.66
C ASP A 161 4.72 -10.50 7.04
N ALA A 162 4.77 -9.64 8.03
CA ALA A 162 4.39 -9.94 9.40
C ALA A 162 3.79 -8.68 10.05
N SER A 163 2.60 -8.81 10.61
CA SER A 163 1.90 -7.70 11.27
C SER A 163 1.31 -8.15 12.60
N ARG A 164 1.45 -7.32 13.64
CA ARG A 164 0.75 -7.55 14.91
C ARG A 164 -0.74 -7.39 14.71
N THR A 165 -1.50 -8.25 15.35
CA THR A 165 -2.96 -8.23 15.31
C THR A 165 -3.50 -8.27 16.74
N PRO A 166 -3.53 -7.11 17.43
CA PRO A 166 -3.90 -7.02 18.85
C PRO A 166 -5.41 -7.16 19.10
N SER A 167 -6.24 -7.18 18.07
CA SER A 167 -7.69 -7.37 18.15
C SER A 167 -8.20 -8.16 16.94
N TRP A 168 -9.46 -8.61 16.99
CA TRP A 168 -10.11 -9.32 15.87
C TRP A 168 -10.25 -8.40 14.65
N GLU A 169 -10.60 -7.15 14.83
CA GLU A 169 -10.74 -6.15 13.76
C GLU A 169 -9.40 -5.91 13.07
N SER A 170 -8.34 -5.76 13.85
CA SER A 170 -6.96 -5.64 13.34
C SER A 170 -6.56 -6.88 12.55
N PHE A 171 -6.88 -8.08 13.05
CA PHE A 171 -6.64 -9.33 12.32
C PHE A 171 -7.38 -9.38 10.98
N GLU A 172 -8.69 -9.12 10.99
CA GLU A 172 -9.52 -9.13 9.76
C GLU A 172 -9.00 -8.12 8.73
N TYR A 173 -8.60 -6.96 9.20
CA TYR A 173 -8.05 -5.92 8.36
C TYR A 173 -6.74 -6.36 7.69
N VAL A 174 -5.75 -6.79 8.48
CA VAL A 174 -4.45 -7.26 7.99
C VAL A 174 -4.62 -8.49 7.11
N ARG A 175 -5.51 -9.43 7.50
CA ARG A 175 -5.85 -10.62 6.69
C ARG A 175 -6.29 -10.22 5.27
N ARG A 176 -7.24 -9.28 5.14
CA ARG A 176 -7.71 -8.80 3.82
C ARG A 176 -6.59 -8.14 3.00
N ALA A 177 -5.70 -7.41 3.65
CA ALA A 177 -4.57 -6.80 2.98
C ALA A 177 -3.58 -7.85 2.47
N LEU A 178 -3.20 -8.81 3.30
CA LEU A 178 -2.25 -9.86 2.93
C LEU A 178 -2.82 -10.90 1.96
N GLN A 179 -4.13 -11.15 1.97
CA GLN A 179 -4.80 -12.02 1.00
C GLN A 179 -4.71 -11.52 -0.46
N LYS A 180 -4.35 -10.27 -0.68
CA LYS A 180 -4.07 -9.74 -2.02
C LYS A 180 -2.73 -10.22 -2.57
N VAL A 181 -1.82 -10.59 -1.70
CA VAL A 181 -0.46 -11.07 -2.02
C VAL A 181 -0.37 -12.58 -1.89
N TRP A 182 -0.93 -13.13 -0.82
CA TRP A 182 -0.87 -14.54 -0.45
C TRP A 182 -2.25 -15.19 -0.46
N SER A 183 -2.35 -16.44 -0.88
CA SER A 183 -3.59 -17.19 -0.71
C SER A 183 -3.90 -17.39 0.78
N THR A 184 -5.18 -17.45 1.14
CA THR A 184 -5.63 -17.69 2.52
C THR A 184 -4.97 -18.93 3.15
N GLN A 185 -4.71 -19.97 2.37
CA GLN A 185 -4.06 -21.19 2.83
C GLN A 185 -2.59 -21.01 3.21
N ARG A 186 -1.95 -19.94 2.74
CA ARG A 186 -0.54 -19.62 3.04
C ARG A 186 -0.36 -18.62 4.16
N LEU A 187 -1.41 -17.94 4.59
CA LEU A 187 -1.39 -17.07 5.74
C LEU A 187 -1.59 -17.86 7.03
N PHE A 188 -0.97 -17.41 8.11
CA PHE A 188 -1.10 -18.05 9.41
C PHE A 188 -0.96 -17.03 10.55
N LEU A 189 -1.65 -17.29 11.65
CA LEU A 189 -1.43 -16.61 12.92
C LEU A 189 -0.34 -17.34 13.70
N GLN A 190 0.59 -16.59 14.29
CA GLN A 190 1.65 -17.12 15.14
C GLN A 190 1.68 -16.39 16.48
N ALA A 191 1.81 -17.14 17.56
CA ALA A 191 1.95 -16.60 18.90
C ALA A 191 3.23 -15.76 19.03
N HIS A 192 3.17 -14.66 19.79
CA HIS A 192 4.31 -13.81 20.04
C HIS A 192 5.30 -14.49 21.00
N ALA A 193 6.53 -14.67 20.58
CA ALA A 193 7.64 -15.08 21.45
C ALA A 193 8.18 -13.86 22.20
N SER A 194 8.26 -13.94 23.52
CA SER A 194 8.76 -12.85 24.37
C SER A 194 10.17 -13.16 24.84
N GLY A 195 11.07 -12.19 24.72
CA GLY A 195 12.45 -12.36 25.12
C GLY A 195 13.34 -11.33 24.47
N TYR A 196 14.61 -11.62 24.32
CA TYR A 196 15.53 -10.81 23.55
C TYR A 196 15.82 -11.45 22.18
N GLU A 197 15.96 -10.60 21.17
CA GLU A 197 16.19 -11.06 19.82
C GLU A 197 17.66 -11.35 19.56
N GLU A 198 17.92 -12.51 18.99
CA GLU A 198 19.23 -12.92 18.49
C GLU A 198 19.10 -13.55 17.10
N SER A 199 20.19 -13.51 16.35
CA SER A 199 20.26 -14.08 15.01
C SER A 199 21.52 -14.91 14.83
N VAL A 200 21.43 -15.94 14.00
CA VAL A 200 22.60 -16.66 13.48
C VAL A 200 22.68 -16.42 11.98
N MET A 201 23.74 -15.74 11.54
CA MET A 201 24.09 -15.62 10.13
C MET A 201 24.99 -16.77 9.72
N LEU A 202 24.73 -17.34 8.56
CA LEU A 202 25.55 -18.40 7.98
C LEU A 202 26.01 -18.05 6.55
N SER A 203 27.07 -18.69 6.12
CA SER A 203 27.53 -18.73 4.74
C SER A 203 27.80 -20.17 4.36
N ALA A 204 27.28 -20.60 3.21
CA ALA A 204 27.45 -21.95 2.73
C ALA A 204 27.62 -22.02 1.20
N TYR A 205 28.19 -23.09 0.72
CA TYR A 205 28.36 -23.34 -0.71
C TYR A 205 28.10 -24.81 -1.02
N ARG A 206 27.07 -25.11 -1.76
CA ARG A 206 26.68 -26.46 -2.21
C ARG A 206 26.62 -27.47 -1.05
N GLY A 207 25.90 -27.08 0.02
CA GLY A 207 25.71 -27.91 1.20
C GLY A 207 26.89 -27.96 2.18
N GLU A 208 27.99 -27.23 1.94
CA GLU A 208 29.10 -27.09 2.88
C GLU A 208 28.96 -25.79 3.67
N LEU A 209 28.84 -25.88 5.00
CA LEU A 209 28.88 -24.73 5.89
C LEU A 209 30.30 -24.14 5.94
N LEU A 210 30.49 -22.93 5.46
CA LEU A 210 31.77 -22.23 5.40
C LEU A 210 32.06 -21.46 6.69
N GLY A 211 31.01 -20.95 7.35
CA GLY A 211 31.09 -20.22 8.60
C GLY A 211 29.72 -19.80 9.10
N ALA A 212 29.67 -19.53 10.39
CA ALA A 212 28.50 -18.98 11.04
C ALA A 212 28.91 -18.03 12.16
N VAL A 213 28.07 -17.04 12.45
CA VAL A 213 28.26 -16.05 13.51
C VAL A 213 26.92 -15.72 14.16
N SER A 214 26.92 -15.65 15.50
CA SER A 214 25.77 -15.23 16.30
C SER A 214 25.82 -13.72 16.52
N MET A 215 24.64 -13.10 16.59
CA MET A 215 24.47 -11.69 16.91
C MET A 215 23.30 -11.50 17.85
N ARG A 216 23.53 -10.78 18.94
CA ARG A 216 22.50 -10.32 19.87
C ARG A 216 22.15 -8.87 19.55
N LYS A 217 20.85 -8.57 19.33
CA LYS A 217 20.40 -7.20 19.13
C LYS A 217 20.49 -6.42 20.43
N ARG A 218 21.17 -5.27 20.42
CA ARG A 218 21.25 -4.32 21.54
C ARG A 218 20.22 -3.22 21.43
N ASP A 219 20.15 -2.63 20.24
CA ASP A 219 19.18 -1.60 19.89
C ASP A 219 18.49 -1.98 18.58
N ILE A 220 17.21 -1.66 18.51
CA ILE A 220 16.36 -1.89 17.36
C ILE A 220 15.67 -0.59 16.94
N THR A 221 15.37 -0.46 15.64
CA THR A 221 14.51 0.62 15.14
C THR A 221 13.05 0.39 15.58
N PRO A 222 12.16 1.38 15.47
CA PRO A 222 10.72 1.20 15.69
C PRO A 222 10.12 0.05 14.86
N GLU A 223 10.69 -0.24 13.67
CA GLU A 223 10.30 -1.34 12.77
C GLU A 223 10.92 -2.69 13.18
N GLY A 224 11.60 -2.78 14.32
CA GLY A 224 12.23 -4.00 14.83
C GLY A 224 13.55 -4.38 14.12
N LYS A 225 14.18 -3.48 13.36
CA LYS A 225 15.43 -3.78 12.64
C LYS A 225 16.65 -3.49 13.52
N THR A 226 17.70 -4.28 13.38
CA THR A 226 18.94 -4.13 14.15
C THR A 226 19.59 -2.76 13.90
N TRP A 227 19.74 -1.96 14.97
CA TRP A 227 20.50 -0.71 14.96
C TRP A 227 21.90 -0.88 15.54
N ALA A 228 22.00 -1.62 16.65
CA ALA A 228 23.28 -1.99 17.26
C ALA A 228 23.24 -3.45 17.70
N GLY A 229 24.39 -4.10 17.77
CA GLY A 229 24.47 -5.51 18.18
C GLY A 229 25.86 -5.96 18.54
N ASP A 230 25.91 -7.11 19.23
CA ASP A 230 27.12 -7.81 19.63
C ASP A 230 27.26 -9.08 18.80
N VAL A 231 28.40 -9.28 18.16
CA VAL A 231 28.69 -10.50 17.38
C VAL A 231 29.59 -11.44 18.19
N SER A 232 29.28 -12.73 18.12
CA SER A 232 30.03 -13.79 18.80
C SER A 232 30.09 -15.06 17.97
N GLU A 233 30.92 -15.98 18.37
CA GLU A 233 30.98 -17.32 17.80
C GLU A 233 29.67 -18.07 18.12
N VAL A 234 29.21 -18.87 17.16
CA VAL A 234 28.06 -19.76 17.39
C VAL A 234 28.50 -20.91 18.31
N PRO A 235 27.76 -21.24 19.37
CA PRO A 235 28.07 -22.36 20.26
C PRO A 235 28.21 -23.67 19.48
N GLU A 236 29.17 -24.54 19.88
CA GLU A 236 29.44 -25.79 19.16
C GLU A 236 28.26 -26.75 19.16
N GLU A 237 27.44 -26.73 20.21
CA GLU A 237 26.18 -27.48 20.27
C GLU A 237 25.15 -27.08 19.20
N PHE A 238 25.25 -25.88 18.66
CA PHE A 238 24.40 -25.38 17.59
C PHE A 238 25.07 -25.61 16.21
N LEU A 239 26.40 -25.54 16.13
CA LEU A 239 27.14 -25.67 14.87
C LEU A 239 27.01 -27.06 14.24
N GLY A 240 27.00 -28.13 15.03
CA GLY A 240 26.81 -29.49 14.55
C GLY A 240 25.48 -29.67 13.79
N PRO A 241 24.35 -29.44 14.46
CA PRO A 241 23.03 -29.42 13.83
C PRO A 241 22.92 -28.47 12.63
N LEU A 242 23.53 -27.27 12.69
CA LEU A 242 23.54 -26.32 11.60
C LEU A 242 24.25 -26.85 10.33
N ARG A 243 25.38 -27.55 10.51
CA ARG A 243 26.08 -28.24 9.38
C ARG A 243 25.19 -29.28 8.71
N GLU A 244 24.52 -30.11 9.51
CA GLU A 244 23.60 -31.12 8.96
C GLU A 244 22.42 -30.50 8.22
N MET A 245 21.84 -29.42 8.75
CA MET A 245 20.76 -28.67 8.09
C MET A 245 21.23 -28.11 6.74
N VAL A 246 22.36 -27.40 6.71
CA VAL A 246 22.95 -26.81 5.50
C VAL A 246 23.21 -27.87 4.44
N LYS A 247 23.74 -29.03 4.86
CA LYS A 247 24.02 -30.17 3.98
C LYS A 247 22.71 -30.77 3.42
N ALA A 248 21.71 -31.00 4.27
CA ALA A 248 20.42 -31.57 3.88
C ALA A 248 19.65 -30.68 2.91
N LEU A 249 19.87 -29.36 2.97
CA LEU A 249 19.27 -28.36 2.09
C LEU A 249 20.07 -28.12 0.80
N ASN A 250 21.27 -28.67 0.68
CA ASN A 250 22.23 -28.30 -0.37
C ASN A 250 22.38 -26.77 -0.46
N TRP A 251 22.40 -26.08 0.71
CA TRP A 251 22.36 -24.63 0.79
C TRP A 251 23.55 -23.98 0.10
N THR A 252 23.28 -22.96 -0.68
CA THR A 252 24.30 -22.08 -1.26
C THR A 252 23.91 -20.63 -0.96
N GLY A 253 24.89 -19.80 -0.61
CA GLY A 253 24.63 -18.39 -0.32
C GLY A 253 24.65 -18.05 1.17
N GLY A 254 24.31 -16.82 1.46
CA GLY A 254 24.06 -16.36 2.82
C GLY A 254 22.74 -16.89 3.38
N GLY A 255 22.63 -16.91 4.70
CA GLY A 255 21.38 -17.23 5.37
C GLY A 255 21.34 -16.59 6.75
N GLU A 256 20.15 -16.37 7.29
CA GLU A 256 19.92 -15.85 8.63
C GLU A 256 18.78 -16.62 9.31
N LEU A 257 19.01 -17.09 10.52
CA LEU A 257 17.97 -17.55 11.43
C LEU A 257 17.68 -16.42 12.42
N GLU A 258 16.49 -15.85 12.39
CA GLU A 258 16.02 -14.87 13.37
C GLU A 258 15.30 -15.60 14.51
N MET A 259 15.72 -15.35 15.75
CA MET A 259 15.25 -16.08 16.93
C MET A 259 14.97 -15.13 18.09
N VAL A 260 14.17 -15.62 19.02
CA VAL A 260 13.97 -15.00 20.34
C VAL A 260 14.40 -15.98 21.42
N ARG A 261 15.24 -15.54 22.34
CA ARG A 261 15.56 -16.30 23.56
C ARG A 261 14.68 -15.83 24.69
N ASP A 262 13.87 -16.74 25.23
CA ASP A 262 12.96 -16.43 26.33
C ASP A 262 13.68 -16.43 27.70
N ALA A 263 12.97 -16.04 28.74
CA ALA A 263 13.51 -16.03 30.11
C ALA A 263 13.88 -17.43 30.65
N GLY A 264 13.43 -18.50 30.01
CA GLY A 264 13.79 -19.89 30.31
C GLY A 264 14.93 -20.43 29.45
N GLU A 265 15.67 -19.55 28.74
CA GLU A 265 16.76 -19.87 27.84
C GLU A 265 16.34 -20.68 26.57
N ARG A 266 15.06 -20.86 26.29
CA ARG A 266 14.59 -21.53 25.08
C ARG A 266 14.72 -20.60 23.88
N LEU A 267 15.09 -21.18 22.74
CA LEU A 267 15.19 -20.48 21.46
C LEU A 267 13.94 -20.71 20.64
N TRP A 268 13.29 -19.62 20.27
CA TRP A 268 12.12 -19.60 19.40
C TRP A 268 12.50 -19.08 18.01
N LEU A 269 12.34 -19.90 16.97
CA LEU A 269 12.61 -19.47 15.58
C LEU A 269 11.44 -18.62 15.07
N LEU A 270 11.75 -17.40 14.67
CA LEU A 270 10.78 -16.50 14.04
C LEU A 270 10.73 -16.71 12.52
N GLU A 271 11.91 -16.80 11.89
CA GLU A 271 12.04 -17.00 10.43
C GLU A 271 13.47 -17.40 10.04
N MET A 272 13.59 -17.96 8.82
CA MET A 272 14.87 -18.19 8.15
C MET A 272 14.90 -17.42 6.84
N ASN A 273 15.82 -16.47 6.71
CA ASN A 273 15.97 -15.62 5.54
C ASN A 273 17.00 -16.23 4.56
N PRO A 274 16.66 -16.32 3.25
CA PRO A 274 17.56 -16.92 2.23
C PRO A 274 18.62 -15.95 1.68
N ARG A 275 19.12 -15.08 2.52
CA ARG A 275 20.09 -14.03 2.20
C ARG A 275 20.91 -13.65 3.42
N PHE A 276 22.01 -12.92 3.20
CA PHE A 276 22.69 -12.27 4.32
C PHE A 276 21.79 -11.27 5.04
N PRO A 277 21.95 -11.08 6.35
CA PRO A 277 21.24 -10.03 7.09
C PRO A 277 21.84 -8.64 6.82
N ALA A 278 21.04 -7.61 7.07
CA ALA A 278 21.48 -6.23 6.93
C ALA A 278 22.66 -5.84 7.84
N TRP A 279 22.93 -6.60 8.90
CA TRP A 279 24.08 -6.40 9.80
C TRP A 279 25.36 -7.14 9.37
N VAL A 280 25.40 -7.76 8.18
CA VAL A 280 26.50 -8.57 7.66
C VAL A 280 27.87 -7.88 7.76
N HIS A 281 27.96 -6.58 7.51
CA HIS A 281 29.23 -5.86 7.63
C HIS A 281 29.64 -5.63 9.09
N GLY A 282 28.68 -5.57 10.03
CA GLY A 282 28.97 -5.57 11.48
C GLY A 282 29.73 -6.84 11.90
N ALA A 283 29.34 -8.00 11.36
CA ALA A 283 30.09 -9.24 11.55
C ALA A 283 31.50 -9.18 10.95
N THR A 284 31.65 -8.58 9.76
CA THR A 284 32.95 -8.39 9.12
C THR A 284 33.87 -7.51 9.99
N ILE A 285 33.36 -6.44 10.59
CA ILE A 285 34.09 -5.62 11.57
C ILE A 285 34.53 -6.48 12.76
N GLY A 286 33.71 -7.45 13.17
CA GLY A 286 34.01 -8.42 14.23
C GLY A 286 35.03 -9.52 13.83
N GLY A 287 35.51 -9.50 12.58
CA GLY A 287 36.44 -10.49 12.06
C GLY A 287 35.80 -11.67 11.33
N PHE A 288 34.47 -11.65 11.14
CA PHE A 288 33.72 -12.72 10.47
C PHE A 288 33.27 -12.27 9.07
N ASN A 289 34.15 -12.34 8.07
CA ASN A 289 33.82 -11.95 6.71
C ASN A 289 33.20 -13.13 5.93
N LEU A 290 31.95 -13.45 6.22
CA LEU A 290 31.24 -14.58 5.62
C LEU A 290 30.99 -14.40 4.11
N PRO A 291 30.67 -13.20 3.56
CA PRO A 291 30.59 -12.99 2.12
C PRO A 291 31.91 -13.32 1.39
N ALA A 292 33.04 -12.92 1.96
CA ALA A 292 34.33 -13.21 1.34
C ALA A 292 34.66 -14.72 1.37
N LEU A 293 34.35 -15.43 2.45
CA LEU A 293 34.53 -16.90 2.51
C LEU A 293 33.72 -17.61 1.41
N MET A 294 32.53 -17.14 1.13
CA MET A 294 31.67 -17.68 0.09
C MET A 294 32.24 -17.45 -1.32
N VAL A 295 32.71 -16.22 -1.59
CA VAL A 295 33.39 -15.89 -2.86
C VAL A 295 34.69 -16.67 -3.03
N GLU A 296 35.52 -16.80 -1.97
CA GLU A 296 36.73 -17.63 -1.97
C GLU A 296 36.39 -19.06 -2.36
N ARG A 297 35.35 -19.64 -1.73
CA ARG A 297 34.96 -21.03 -1.99
C ARG A 297 34.43 -21.25 -3.40
N ALA A 298 33.66 -20.27 -3.93
CA ALA A 298 33.11 -20.35 -5.28
C ALA A 298 34.18 -20.20 -6.39
N THR A 299 35.23 -19.40 -6.15
CA THR A 299 36.20 -19.02 -7.17
C THR A 299 37.55 -19.73 -7.01
N GLY A 300 37.89 -20.24 -5.82
CA GLY A 300 39.20 -20.73 -5.46
C GLY A 300 40.24 -19.62 -5.22
N VAL A 301 39.85 -18.34 -5.36
CA VAL A 301 40.76 -17.20 -5.12
C VAL A 301 40.73 -16.86 -3.62
N LYS A 302 41.89 -16.83 -2.98
CA LYS A 302 42.02 -16.51 -1.55
C LYS A 302 41.57 -15.08 -1.23
N ALA A 303 40.73 -14.96 -0.24
CA ALA A 303 40.34 -13.68 0.31
C ALA A 303 41.46 -13.07 1.17
N SER A 304 41.54 -11.74 1.15
CA SER A 304 42.39 -11.01 2.11
C SER A 304 41.88 -11.19 3.52
N PRO A 305 42.72 -11.45 4.52
CA PRO A 305 42.30 -11.64 5.90
C PRO A 305 41.76 -10.31 6.48
N VAL A 306 40.70 -10.40 7.24
CA VAL A 306 40.12 -9.24 7.96
C VAL A 306 40.38 -9.40 9.46
N ALA A 307 41.06 -8.41 10.04
CA ALA A 307 41.28 -8.39 11.48
C ALA A 307 40.03 -7.90 12.22
N SER A 308 39.69 -8.54 13.34
CA SER A 308 38.63 -8.05 14.24
C SER A 308 39.02 -6.68 14.77
N ARG A 309 38.10 -5.70 14.62
CA ARG A 309 38.21 -4.34 15.18
C ARG A 309 37.40 -4.18 16.44
N SER A 310 36.22 -4.77 16.46
CA SER A 310 35.30 -4.75 17.60
C SER A 310 34.28 -5.87 17.44
N ARG A 311 33.88 -6.49 18.53
CA ARG A 311 32.73 -7.43 18.57
C ARG A 311 31.39 -6.70 18.66
N GLU A 312 31.40 -5.41 18.95
CA GLU A 312 30.22 -4.55 19.04
C GLU A 312 30.17 -3.64 17.82
N PHE A 313 28.98 -3.40 17.29
CA PHE A 313 28.75 -2.46 16.21
C PHE A 313 27.49 -1.63 16.45
N THR A 314 27.50 -0.45 15.87
CA THR A 314 26.30 0.38 15.73
C THR A 314 26.24 0.98 14.32
N ARG A 315 25.05 1.34 13.87
CA ARG A 315 24.84 2.02 12.59
C ARG A 315 24.91 3.52 12.78
N VAL A 316 25.28 4.21 11.73
CA VAL A 316 25.17 5.67 11.59
C VAL A 316 24.49 5.98 10.28
N VAL A 317 23.77 7.07 10.25
CA VAL A 317 23.26 7.68 9.01
C VAL A 317 24.29 8.69 8.56
N ILE A 318 24.66 8.64 7.30
CA ILE A 318 25.57 9.60 6.65
C ILE A 318 24.95 10.10 5.36
N GLU A 319 25.11 11.39 5.07
CA GLU A 319 24.78 11.94 3.78
C GLU A 319 25.89 11.68 2.78
N ILE A 320 25.49 11.28 1.59
CA ILE A 320 26.39 11.13 0.45
C ILE A 320 25.89 12.00 -0.70
N PRO A 321 26.76 12.72 -1.43
CA PRO A 321 26.30 13.55 -2.53
C PRO A 321 25.74 12.68 -3.66
N VAL A 322 24.60 13.09 -4.20
CA VAL A 322 24.04 12.54 -5.44
C VAL A 322 24.59 13.40 -6.58
N LEU A 323 25.55 12.89 -7.33
CA LEU A 323 26.19 13.66 -8.41
C LEU A 323 25.60 13.35 -9.79
N ASP A 324 25.04 12.17 -9.98
CA ASP A 324 24.44 11.73 -11.24
C ASP A 324 23.01 11.27 -11.03
N GLU A 325 22.11 11.69 -11.92
CA GLU A 325 20.77 11.15 -12.00
C GLU A 325 20.77 9.85 -12.82
N TYR A 326 20.39 8.73 -12.20
CA TYR A 326 20.24 7.46 -12.89
C TYR A 326 18.84 7.34 -13.49
N PRO A 327 18.70 7.33 -14.83
CA PRO A 327 17.39 7.14 -15.45
C PRO A 327 16.87 5.73 -15.20
N LEU A 328 15.56 5.58 -15.03
CA LEU A 328 14.94 4.26 -15.11
C LEU A 328 15.02 3.75 -16.56
N PRO A 329 15.28 2.45 -16.78
CA PRO A 329 15.33 1.88 -18.11
C PRO A 329 13.97 1.97 -18.83
N PRO A 330 13.97 1.86 -20.18
CA PRO A 330 12.73 1.70 -20.95
C PRO A 330 11.91 0.51 -20.43
N LEU A 331 10.60 0.54 -20.66
CA LEU A 331 9.65 -0.47 -20.15
C LEU A 331 9.91 -1.91 -20.63
N ILE A 332 10.71 -2.10 -21.68
CA ILE A 332 10.80 -3.37 -22.42
C ILE A 332 12.24 -3.94 -22.42
N GLU A 333 13.23 -3.20 -21.99
CA GLU A 333 14.64 -3.65 -22.05
C GLU A 333 15.30 -3.53 -20.68
N PRO A 334 16.07 -4.54 -20.22
CA PRO A 334 16.89 -4.41 -19.05
C PRO A 334 17.98 -3.35 -19.29
N TYR A 335 18.16 -2.48 -18.33
CA TYR A 335 19.21 -1.47 -18.39
C TYR A 335 20.54 -2.07 -17.90
N VAL A 336 21.53 -1.98 -18.74
CA VAL A 336 22.91 -2.29 -18.41
C VAL A 336 23.72 -1.02 -18.70
N GLY A 337 23.95 -0.22 -17.70
CA GLY A 337 24.74 0.99 -17.80
C GLY A 337 26.00 0.89 -16.95
N ALA A 338 27.16 1.11 -17.57
CA ALA A 338 28.38 1.33 -16.83
C ALA A 338 28.41 2.78 -16.36
N VAL A 339 28.43 2.98 -15.06
CA VAL A 339 28.67 4.30 -14.46
C VAL A 339 29.97 4.18 -13.69
N GLY A 340 31.03 4.68 -14.30
CA GLY A 340 32.33 4.73 -13.64
C GLY A 340 32.26 5.71 -12.46
N HIS A 341 32.23 5.19 -11.24
CA HIS A 341 32.28 6.00 -10.04
C HIS A 341 33.70 6.34 -9.66
N SER A 342 34.00 7.62 -9.75
CA SER A 342 35.17 8.17 -9.12
C SER A 342 34.73 9.16 -8.05
N MET A 343 34.35 8.66 -6.88
CA MET A 343 34.06 9.54 -5.74
C MET A 343 34.87 9.16 -4.51
N LYS A 344 35.66 10.12 -4.06
CA LYS A 344 36.30 10.08 -2.74
C LYS A 344 35.41 10.77 -1.74
N HIS A 345 35.03 10.09 -0.68
CA HIS A 345 34.20 10.62 0.40
C HIS A 345 34.70 11.94 0.99
N PRO A 346 33.84 12.94 1.16
CA PRO A 346 34.03 13.98 2.15
C PRO A 346 33.49 13.51 3.51
N SER A 347 34.30 13.55 4.53
CA SER A 347 33.91 13.38 5.92
C SER A 347 33.16 14.60 6.43
N GLY A 348 31.89 14.49 6.81
CA GLY A 348 31.15 15.56 7.47
C GLY A 348 29.67 15.27 7.66
N LEU A 349 29.21 15.43 8.86
CA LEU A 349 27.84 15.28 9.37
C LEU A 349 26.90 16.40 8.92
N THR A 350 25.65 16.04 8.55
CA THR A 350 24.47 16.98 8.55
C THR A 350 23.15 16.21 8.58
N SER A 351 22.18 16.77 8.91
CA SER A 351 21.11 17.19 9.77
C SER A 351 19.69 16.71 9.32
N LEU A 352 18.87 16.57 10.23
CA LEU A 352 17.46 16.36 10.63
C LEU A 352 16.30 16.48 9.59
N ALA A 353 16.42 17.11 8.45
CA ALA A 353 15.30 17.38 7.53
C ALA A 353 14.90 16.17 6.64
N GLU A 354 15.82 15.25 6.38
CA GLU A 354 15.58 14.06 5.53
C GLU A 354 14.89 12.92 6.29
N LYS A 355 14.98 12.89 7.61
CA LYS A 355 14.29 11.90 8.45
C LYS A 355 12.75 11.92 8.33
N LEU A 356 12.18 13.09 8.04
CA LEU A 356 10.73 13.24 7.91
C LEU A 356 10.18 12.73 6.59
N HIS A 357 11.01 12.65 5.54
CA HIS A 357 10.57 12.22 4.21
C HIS A 357 10.63 10.70 4.01
N GLU A 358 11.59 10.02 4.63
CA GLU A 358 11.73 8.55 4.55
C GLU A 358 10.75 7.80 5.45
N GLU A 359 10.39 8.35 6.60
CA GLU A 359 9.39 7.76 7.52
C GLU A 359 7.97 7.72 6.91
N GLU A 360 7.63 8.65 6.02
CA GLU A 360 6.33 8.70 5.35
C GLU A 360 6.21 7.69 4.18
N CYS A 361 7.30 7.33 3.52
CA CYS A 361 7.27 6.43 2.36
C CYS A 361 7.13 4.94 2.68
N HIS A 362 7.37 4.53 3.93
CA HIS A 362 7.40 3.11 4.35
C HIS A 362 6.44 2.79 5.50
N ARG A 363 5.53 3.69 5.84
CA ARG A 363 4.44 3.28 6.73
C ARG A 363 3.60 2.26 5.99
N PRO A 364 3.57 0.99 6.44
CA PRO A 364 2.42 0.17 6.10
C PRO A 364 1.21 1.01 6.52
N TRP A 365 0.17 1.02 5.71
CA TRP A 365 -1.07 1.69 6.04
C TRP A 365 -1.41 1.41 7.51
N VAL A 366 -1.24 2.42 8.34
CA VAL A 366 -1.70 2.40 9.72
C VAL A 366 -3.22 2.42 9.62
N PRO A 367 -3.95 1.49 10.25
CA PRO A 367 -5.38 1.67 10.44
C PRO A 367 -5.58 3.10 10.94
N VAL A 368 -6.56 3.79 10.40
CA VAL A 368 -7.04 5.04 11.01
C VAL A 368 -7.07 4.75 12.51
N ASP A 369 -6.27 5.47 13.25
CA ASP A 369 -6.10 5.28 14.68
C ASP A 369 -7.48 4.98 15.27
N GLU A 370 -7.64 3.97 16.11
CA GLU A 370 -8.92 3.76 16.81
C GLU A 370 -9.32 5.05 17.55
N GLU A 371 -8.33 5.92 17.78
CA GLU A 371 -8.53 7.32 18.17
C GLU A 371 -9.32 8.15 17.15
N ALA A 372 -9.34 7.87 15.89
CA ALA A 372 -10.09 8.63 14.88
C ALA A 372 -11.53 8.13 14.64
N ALA A 373 -11.89 6.94 15.14
CA ALA A 373 -13.22 6.35 14.87
C ALA A 373 -14.39 7.11 15.53
N ILE A 374 -14.14 7.80 16.64
CA ILE A 374 -15.10 8.75 17.22
C ILE A 374 -14.40 10.10 17.20
N GLY A 375 -14.75 10.93 16.22
CA GLY A 375 -14.08 12.20 16.01
C GLY A 375 -14.07 13.06 17.27
N SER A 376 -12.89 13.32 17.83
CA SER A 376 -12.65 14.46 18.71
C SER A 376 -12.79 15.78 17.95
N GLN A 377 -13.24 15.75 16.70
CA GLN A 377 -13.40 16.92 15.85
C GLN A 377 -14.69 17.66 16.22
N GLU A 378 -14.55 18.94 16.42
CA GLU A 378 -15.65 19.85 16.65
C GLU A 378 -16.68 19.76 15.49
N ILE A 379 -17.95 19.57 15.82
CA ILE A 379 -19.02 19.53 14.81
C ILE A 379 -19.23 20.96 14.33
N PRO A 380 -19.12 21.23 13.01
CA PRO A 380 -19.30 22.57 12.49
C PRO A 380 -20.65 23.18 12.88
N SER A 381 -20.65 24.44 13.26
CA SER A 381 -21.86 25.16 13.67
C SER A 381 -22.97 25.10 12.61
N LEU A 382 -22.57 25.17 11.32
CA LEU A 382 -23.50 25.07 10.20
C LEU A 382 -24.24 23.73 10.15
N MET A 383 -23.52 22.62 10.47
CA MET A 383 -24.15 21.29 10.54
C MET A 383 -25.11 21.18 11.73
N ILE A 384 -24.76 21.80 12.86
CA ILE A 384 -25.68 21.89 14.03
C ILE A 384 -26.94 22.67 13.67
N GLU A 385 -26.81 23.79 12.97
CA GLU A 385 -27.92 24.57 12.48
C GLU A 385 -28.83 23.78 11.52
N ASP A 386 -28.24 23.04 10.59
CA ASP A 386 -29.00 22.16 9.69
C ASP A 386 -29.78 21.11 10.49
N ILE A 387 -29.14 20.45 11.47
CA ILE A 387 -29.78 19.45 12.32
C ILE A 387 -30.96 20.09 13.08
N GLN A 388 -30.80 21.31 13.64
CA GLN A 388 -31.82 21.98 14.39
C GLN A 388 -33.07 22.38 13.58
N ARG A 389 -32.95 22.51 12.25
CA ARG A 389 -34.08 22.79 11.35
C ARG A 389 -35.05 21.62 11.18
N HIS A 390 -34.60 20.38 11.49
CA HIS A 390 -35.49 19.22 11.38
C HIS A 390 -36.43 19.09 12.55
N ASP A 391 -37.69 18.78 12.26
CA ASP A 391 -38.70 18.51 13.27
C ASP A 391 -38.61 17.06 13.78
N PHE A 392 -37.88 16.86 14.87
CA PHE A 392 -37.70 15.55 15.47
C PHE A 392 -38.96 14.99 16.15
N SER A 393 -39.99 15.79 16.37
CA SER A 393 -41.26 15.33 16.98
C SER A 393 -42.09 14.49 16.01
N ALA A 394 -41.93 14.74 14.71
CA ALA A 394 -42.60 14.01 13.63
C ALA A 394 -41.68 13.01 12.92
N LEU A 395 -40.37 12.95 13.30
CA LEU A 395 -39.40 12.15 12.63
C LEU A 395 -39.60 10.65 12.91
N GLN A 396 -39.78 9.87 11.85
CA GLN A 396 -39.74 8.41 11.92
C GLN A 396 -38.32 7.93 11.73
N THR A 397 -37.70 7.49 12.81
CA THR A 397 -36.35 6.91 12.79
C THR A 397 -36.39 5.42 12.44
N PRO A 398 -35.33 4.83 11.83
CA PRO A 398 -34.13 5.52 11.36
C PRO A 398 -34.40 6.32 10.07
N GLN A 399 -33.83 7.53 9.98
CA GLN A 399 -34.04 8.39 8.82
C GLN A 399 -32.78 9.21 8.50
N PHE A 400 -32.36 9.23 7.21
CA PHE A 400 -31.36 10.16 6.73
C PHE A 400 -31.87 11.59 6.68
N LEU A 401 -31.13 12.49 7.31
CA LEU A 401 -31.37 13.94 7.31
C LEU A 401 -30.44 14.60 6.29
N PHE A 402 -30.97 15.49 5.47
CA PHE A 402 -30.18 16.26 4.53
C PHE A 402 -29.69 17.56 5.16
N MET A 403 -28.38 17.79 5.12
CA MET A 403 -27.72 18.98 5.65
C MET A 403 -27.62 20.04 4.55
N GLU A 404 -28.70 20.78 4.29
CA GLU A 404 -28.87 21.65 3.13
C GLU A 404 -27.80 22.76 3.05
N ALA A 405 -27.61 23.52 4.13
CA ALA A 405 -26.66 24.63 4.15
C ALA A 405 -25.21 24.13 4.12
N THR A 406 -24.95 23.02 4.82
CA THR A 406 -23.64 22.36 4.81
C THR A 406 -23.26 21.87 3.40
N ALA A 407 -24.19 21.19 2.73
CA ALA A 407 -24.00 20.71 1.36
C ALA A 407 -23.75 21.88 0.39
N ALA A 408 -24.62 22.88 0.38
CA ALA A 408 -24.49 24.03 -0.51
C ALA A 408 -23.17 24.79 -0.31
N THR A 409 -22.74 24.95 0.95
CA THR A 409 -21.47 25.60 1.29
C THR A 409 -20.28 24.77 0.79
N SER A 410 -20.30 23.45 0.98
CA SER A 410 -19.23 22.53 0.55
C SER A 410 -19.06 22.55 -0.98
N PHE A 411 -20.14 22.42 -1.74
CA PHE A 411 -20.10 22.46 -3.21
C PHE A 411 -19.61 23.82 -3.73
N LYS A 412 -20.08 24.92 -3.15
CA LYS A 412 -19.62 26.25 -3.50
C LYS A 412 -18.14 26.44 -3.24
N ALA A 413 -17.65 26.07 -2.06
CA ALA A 413 -16.24 26.17 -1.71
C ALA A 413 -15.36 25.33 -2.67
N ALA A 414 -15.78 24.12 -3.02
CA ALA A 414 -15.05 23.28 -3.96
C ALA A 414 -15.01 23.89 -5.37
N ALA A 415 -16.09 24.50 -5.84
CA ALA A 415 -16.13 25.21 -7.12
C ALA A 415 -15.22 26.45 -7.13
N GLU A 416 -15.14 27.18 -6.01
CA GLU A 416 -14.27 28.33 -5.85
C GLU A 416 -12.79 27.91 -5.87
N ARG A 417 -12.43 26.84 -5.19
CA ARG A 417 -11.07 26.30 -5.21
C ARG A 417 -10.67 25.78 -6.60
N ALA A 418 -11.52 25.10 -7.31
CA ALA A 418 -11.22 24.67 -8.68
C ALA A 418 -10.90 25.86 -9.59
N ARG A 419 -11.64 26.98 -9.44
CA ARG A 419 -11.35 28.21 -10.15
C ARG A 419 -10.03 28.88 -9.72
N GLU A 420 -9.72 28.88 -8.43
CA GLU A 420 -8.45 29.38 -7.89
C GLU A 420 -7.24 28.63 -8.46
N PHE A 421 -7.35 27.30 -8.59
CA PHE A 421 -6.26 26.47 -9.08
C PHE A 421 -6.16 26.39 -10.61
N SER A 422 -7.18 26.83 -11.33
CA SER A 422 -7.14 26.92 -12.80
C SER A 422 -6.11 27.96 -13.25
N THR A 423 -5.41 27.62 -14.33
CA THR A 423 -4.46 28.53 -15.00
C THR A 423 -4.99 28.93 -16.39
N ALA A 424 -4.29 29.81 -17.07
CA ALA A 424 -4.67 30.19 -18.45
C ALA A 424 -4.59 29.00 -19.44
N GLU A 425 -3.78 27.99 -19.13
CA GLU A 425 -3.52 26.84 -20.01
C GLU A 425 -4.23 25.57 -19.57
N VAL A 426 -4.47 25.39 -18.26
CA VAL A 426 -5.11 24.19 -17.70
C VAL A 426 -6.26 24.60 -16.81
N GLU A 427 -7.45 24.19 -17.16
CA GLU A 427 -8.66 24.35 -16.35
C GLU A 427 -8.79 23.20 -15.34
N MET A 428 -8.98 23.50 -14.07
CA MET A 428 -9.34 22.48 -13.06
C MET A 428 -10.86 22.40 -12.94
N ILE A 429 -11.41 21.20 -13.07
CA ILE A 429 -12.84 20.93 -13.04
C ILE A 429 -13.13 19.84 -12.01
N ASN A 430 -14.14 20.04 -11.17
CA ASN A 430 -14.66 18.97 -10.31
C ASN A 430 -15.73 18.16 -11.04
N ALA A 431 -15.74 16.86 -10.83
CA ALA A 431 -16.81 15.96 -11.25
C ALA A 431 -17.45 15.31 -10.02
N TYR A 432 -18.78 15.35 -9.92
CA TYR A 432 -19.48 14.69 -8.83
C TYR A 432 -19.71 13.21 -9.16
N SER A 433 -19.14 12.32 -8.35
CA SER A 433 -19.33 10.87 -8.48
C SER A 433 -20.69 10.45 -7.96
N ILE A 434 -21.66 10.21 -8.85
CA ILE A 434 -23.07 9.88 -8.51
C ILE A 434 -23.16 8.64 -7.62
N LYS A 435 -22.32 7.63 -7.87
CA LYS A 435 -22.22 6.40 -7.06
C LYS A 435 -22.01 6.64 -5.57
N THR A 436 -21.39 7.76 -5.21
CA THR A 436 -21.10 8.10 -3.81
C THR A 436 -22.37 8.37 -3.03
N ASN A 437 -23.27 9.15 -3.60
CA ASN A 437 -24.63 9.36 -3.10
C ASN A 437 -25.53 9.85 -4.23
N PRO A 438 -26.50 9.02 -4.68
CA PRO A 438 -27.36 9.35 -5.79
C PRO A 438 -28.59 10.19 -5.41
N ASP A 439 -28.54 10.94 -4.31
CA ASP A 439 -29.62 11.86 -3.95
C ASP A 439 -29.73 13.00 -4.96
N ASP A 440 -30.94 13.25 -5.44
CA ASP A 440 -31.21 14.24 -6.49
C ASP A 440 -30.72 15.64 -6.10
N ARG A 441 -30.89 16.04 -4.83
CA ARG A 441 -30.44 17.33 -4.31
C ARG A 441 -28.92 17.53 -4.41
N LEU A 442 -28.14 16.47 -4.19
CA LEU A 442 -26.69 16.54 -4.34
C LEU A 442 -26.26 16.66 -5.80
N ILE A 443 -26.94 15.94 -6.70
CA ILE A 443 -26.69 16.01 -8.13
C ILE A 443 -27.09 17.39 -8.67
N GLU A 444 -28.21 17.95 -8.20
CA GLU A 444 -28.65 19.32 -8.52
C GLU A 444 -27.63 20.37 -8.03
N LEU A 445 -27.11 20.24 -6.80
CA LEU A 445 -26.07 21.12 -6.27
C LEU A 445 -24.77 21.04 -7.08
N ALA A 446 -24.40 19.84 -7.53
CA ALA A 446 -23.25 19.67 -8.43
C ALA A 446 -23.45 20.42 -9.76
N LEU A 447 -24.62 20.26 -10.38
CA LEU A 447 -24.97 20.99 -11.61
C LEU A 447 -24.93 22.52 -11.40
N GLN A 448 -25.59 23.01 -10.35
CA GLN A 448 -25.63 24.43 -10.02
C GLN A 448 -24.26 25.02 -9.69
N SER A 449 -23.34 24.20 -9.18
CA SER A 449 -21.96 24.58 -8.84
C SER A 449 -21.00 24.48 -10.02
N GLY A 450 -21.49 24.04 -11.20
CA GLY A 450 -20.67 23.91 -12.42
C GLY A 450 -19.77 22.68 -12.44
N PHE A 451 -20.10 21.64 -11.68
CA PHE A 451 -19.39 20.36 -11.75
C PHE A 451 -19.80 19.58 -13.00
N LEU A 452 -18.93 18.68 -13.43
CA LEU A 452 -19.33 17.57 -14.30
C LEU A 452 -20.03 16.48 -13.48
N ALA A 453 -20.78 15.60 -14.14
CA ALA A 453 -21.30 14.38 -13.51
C ALA A 453 -20.39 13.19 -13.88
N GLU A 454 -19.86 12.49 -12.88
CA GLU A 454 -19.16 11.19 -13.06
C GLU A 454 -20.15 10.08 -12.80
N ALA A 455 -20.40 9.28 -13.83
CA ALA A 455 -21.32 8.15 -13.83
C ALA A 455 -20.55 6.84 -14.09
N ILE A 456 -20.94 5.76 -13.42
CA ILE A 456 -20.34 4.42 -13.61
C ILE A 456 -21.27 3.44 -14.32
N SER A 457 -22.44 3.88 -14.69
CA SER A 457 -23.48 3.10 -15.37
C SER A 457 -24.37 4.00 -16.24
N LEU A 458 -25.08 3.39 -17.17
CA LEU A 458 -26.08 4.11 -17.94
C LEU A 458 -27.26 4.62 -17.12
N LEU A 459 -27.59 3.95 -16.03
CA LEU A 459 -28.66 4.42 -15.12
C LEU A 459 -28.24 5.74 -14.48
N GLU A 460 -26.98 5.88 -14.08
CA GLU A 460 -26.45 7.14 -13.55
C GLU A 460 -26.34 8.23 -14.63
N VAL A 461 -25.96 7.87 -15.87
CA VAL A 461 -25.99 8.81 -16.99
C VAL A 461 -27.41 9.33 -17.22
N GLN A 462 -28.41 8.44 -17.27
CA GLN A 462 -29.80 8.83 -17.44
C GLN A 462 -30.25 9.71 -16.28
N LYS A 463 -29.93 9.36 -15.04
CA LYS A 463 -30.24 10.15 -13.86
C LYS A 463 -29.65 11.56 -13.93
N ALA A 464 -28.40 11.71 -14.36
CA ALA A 464 -27.76 13.02 -14.56
C ALA A 464 -28.52 13.85 -15.61
N ILE A 465 -28.93 13.23 -16.73
CA ILE A 465 -29.72 13.89 -17.76
C ILE A 465 -31.09 14.33 -17.23
N ASP A 466 -31.78 13.47 -16.49
CA ASP A 466 -33.08 13.75 -15.90
C ASP A 466 -33.04 14.93 -14.90
N ILE A 467 -31.90 15.11 -14.21
CA ILE A 467 -31.65 16.26 -13.33
C ILE A 467 -31.32 17.54 -14.12
N GLY A 468 -30.85 17.43 -15.37
CA GLY A 468 -30.58 18.56 -16.24
C GLY A 468 -29.14 18.72 -16.72
N PHE A 469 -28.27 17.74 -16.49
CA PHE A 469 -26.95 17.75 -17.09
C PHE A 469 -27.05 17.53 -18.62
N GLU A 470 -26.37 18.36 -19.38
CA GLU A 470 -26.18 18.10 -20.80
C GLU A 470 -25.21 16.93 -21.00
N PRO A 471 -25.35 16.10 -22.05
CA PRO A 471 -24.43 14.99 -22.32
C PRO A 471 -22.95 15.41 -22.31
N GLY A 472 -22.66 16.62 -22.82
CA GLY A 472 -21.30 17.19 -22.81
C GLY A 472 -20.75 17.57 -21.44
N GLN A 473 -21.52 17.38 -20.37
CA GLN A 473 -21.10 17.58 -18.97
C GLN A 473 -20.99 16.25 -18.20
N ILE A 474 -21.11 15.10 -18.90
CA ILE A 474 -21.11 13.78 -18.27
C ILE A 474 -19.87 13.00 -18.65
N ILE A 475 -19.21 12.45 -17.64
CA ILE A 475 -18.11 11.49 -17.76
C ILE A 475 -18.68 10.10 -17.47
N LEU A 476 -18.35 9.12 -18.32
CA LEU A 476 -18.73 7.73 -18.11
C LEU A 476 -17.51 6.88 -17.80
N ASN A 477 -17.42 6.40 -16.57
CA ASN A 477 -16.35 5.57 -16.03
C ASN A 477 -16.82 4.13 -15.77
N GLY A 478 -15.93 3.33 -15.20
CA GLY A 478 -16.22 2.00 -14.66
C GLY A 478 -16.46 0.90 -15.69
N PRO A 479 -16.55 -0.35 -15.25
CA PRO A 479 -16.69 -1.52 -16.14
C PRO A 479 -18.13 -1.76 -16.64
N GLY A 480 -19.14 -1.07 -16.08
CA GLY A 480 -20.58 -1.28 -16.32
C GLY A 480 -21.15 -0.48 -17.51
N LYS A 481 -20.38 -0.20 -18.54
CA LYS A 481 -20.76 0.66 -19.68
C LYS A 481 -21.61 -0.02 -20.77
N TRP A 482 -21.99 -1.28 -20.55
CA TRP A 482 -22.66 -2.07 -21.58
C TRP A 482 -24.17 -1.90 -21.50
N TRP A 483 -24.76 -1.58 -22.63
CA TRP A 483 -26.16 -1.29 -22.79
C TRP A 483 -26.75 -1.99 -24.02
N PRO A 484 -28.02 -2.29 -24.04
CA PRO A 484 -28.74 -2.71 -25.23
C PRO A 484 -28.73 -1.62 -26.32
N GLU A 485 -28.84 -2.02 -27.57
CA GLU A 485 -28.98 -1.08 -28.70
C GLU A 485 -30.14 -0.10 -28.46
N GLY A 486 -29.90 1.18 -28.71
CA GLY A 486 -30.89 2.27 -28.61
C GLY A 486 -30.97 2.93 -27.22
N MET A 487 -30.20 2.51 -26.23
CA MET A 487 -30.17 3.17 -24.91
C MET A 487 -29.06 4.23 -24.74
N MET A 488 -28.38 4.59 -25.81
CA MET A 488 -27.38 5.65 -25.78
C MET A 488 -28.03 7.02 -25.53
N PRO A 489 -27.44 7.84 -24.64
CA PRO A 489 -27.92 9.23 -24.52
C PRO A 489 -27.71 9.95 -25.84
N ASN A 490 -28.71 10.73 -26.26
CA ASN A 490 -28.57 11.60 -27.39
C ASN A 490 -27.57 12.69 -27.04
N GLY A 491 -26.53 12.82 -27.84
CA GLY A 491 -25.49 13.83 -27.66
C GLY A 491 -24.09 13.26 -27.44
N ARG A 492 -23.12 14.15 -27.38
CA ARG A 492 -21.71 13.80 -27.23
C ARG A 492 -21.27 13.94 -25.78
N LEU A 493 -20.94 12.82 -25.13
CA LEU A 493 -20.43 12.82 -23.75
C LEU A 493 -19.15 13.64 -23.61
N HIS A 494 -18.87 14.18 -22.43
CA HIS A 494 -17.64 14.89 -22.15
C HIS A 494 -16.44 13.95 -22.30
N ALA A 495 -16.45 12.83 -21.56
CA ALA A 495 -15.42 11.80 -21.66
C ALA A 495 -15.99 10.40 -21.40
N VAL A 496 -15.31 9.39 -21.94
CA VAL A 496 -15.49 7.98 -21.57
C VAL A 496 -14.12 7.41 -21.23
N PHE A 497 -13.96 6.85 -20.03
CA PHE A 497 -12.71 6.22 -19.64
C PHE A 497 -12.84 4.70 -19.58
N CYS A 498 -11.96 4.01 -20.28
CA CYS A 498 -11.96 2.56 -20.43
C CYS A 498 -11.15 1.89 -19.33
N ASP A 499 -11.73 0.87 -18.72
CA ASP A 499 -11.22 0.17 -17.55
C ASP A 499 -10.39 -1.09 -17.90
N SER A 500 -10.48 -1.55 -19.15
CA SER A 500 -9.76 -2.71 -19.68
C SER A 500 -9.51 -2.58 -21.18
N ILE A 501 -8.62 -3.41 -21.72
CA ILE A 501 -8.35 -3.46 -23.16
C ILE A 501 -9.61 -3.80 -23.97
N ALA A 502 -10.37 -4.80 -23.52
CA ALA A 502 -11.61 -5.19 -24.19
C ALA A 502 -12.66 -4.06 -24.18
N ASP A 503 -12.70 -3.27 -23.11
CA ASP A 503 -13.55 -2.09 -23.00
C ASP A 503 -13.11 -1.00 -23.99
N LEU A 504 -11.79 -0.73 -24.05
CA LEU A 504 -11.20 0.24 -25.00
C LEU A 504 -11.48 -0.15 -26.44
N ASP A 505 -11.26 -1.41 -26.81
CA ASP A 505 -11.50 -1.90 -28.17
C ASP A 505 -12.97 -1.76 -28.58
N ARG A 506 -13.89 -2.06 -27.66
CA ARG A 506 -15.34 -1.91 -27.90
C ARG A 506 -15.74 -0.44 -28.04
N CYS A 507 -15.18 0.44 -27.22
CA CYS A 507 -15.44 1.88 -27.32
C CYS A 507 -14.91 2.45 -28.65
N VAL A 508 -13.68 2.10 -29.04
CA VAL A 508 -13.10 2.50 -30.33
C VAL A 508 -13.99 2.02 -31.52
N ALA A 509 -14.40 0.75 -31.49
CA ALA A 509 -15.30 0.21 -32.52
C ALA A 509 -16.68 0.87 -32.47
N GLY A 510 -17.21 1.17 -31.28
CA GLY A 510 -18.50 1.87 -31.12
C GLY A 510 -18.48 3.29 -31.70
N ILE A 511 -17.39 4.02 -31.50
CA ILE A 511 -17.21 5.35 -32.05
C ILE A 511 -17.14 5.28 -33.60
N ALA A 512 -16.32 4.37 -34.12
CA ALA A 512 -16.18 4.17 -35.55
C ALA A 512 -17.52 3.77 -36.22
N ALA A 513 -18.37 3.05 -35.52
CA ALA A 513 -19.72 2.64 -35.99
C ALA A 513 -20.81 3.71 -35.72
N GLY A 514 -20.48 4.87 -35.13
CA GLY A 514 -21.44 5.89 -34.75
C GLY A 514 -22.40 5.50 -33.61
N LYS A 515 -22.06 4.46 -32.88
CA LYS A 515 -22.85 3.95 -31.76
C LYS A 515 -22.46 4.55 -30.40
N LEU A 516 -21.28 5.16 -30.27
CA LEU A 516 -20.80 5.90 -29.13
C LEU A 516 -20.35 7.29 -29.59
N SER A 517 -20.71 8.32 -28.85
CA SER A 517 -20.27 9.70 -29.12
C SER A 517 -19.71 10.32 -27.85
N CYS A 518 -18.44 10.72 -27.88
CA CYS A 518 -17.78 11.43 -26.79
C CYS A 518 -16.78 12.46 -27.34
N ARG A 519 -16.46 13.48 -26.53
CA ARG A 519 -15.41 14.44 -26.91
C ARG A 519 -14.04 13.82 -26.72
N HIS A 520 -13.86 13.06 -25.61
CA HIS A 520 -12.61 12.38 -25.28
C HIS A 520 -12.87 10.90 -24.99
N LEU A 521 -12.03 10.04 -25.54
CA LEU A 521 -11.94 8.65 -25.12
C LEU A 521 -10.61 8.46 -24.39
N GLY A 522 -10.65 7.97 -23.16
CA GLY A 522 -9.49 7.82 -22.34
C GLY A 522 -9.31 6.41 -21.81
N VAL A 523 -8.19 6.20 -21.15
CA VAL A 523 -7.84 4.94 -20.50
C VAL A 523 -7.68 5.16 -19.00
N ARG A 524 -8.29 4.32 -18.19
CA ARG A 524 -7.96 4.23 -16.77
C ARG A 524 -6.74 3.34 -16.62
N ILE A 525 -5.69 3.87 -16.02
CA ILE A 525 -4.44 3.15 -15.78
C ILE A 525 -4.27 2.80 -14.31
N ARG A 526 -3.56 1.70 -14.04
CA ARG A 526 -3.09 1.35 -12.70
C ARG A 526 -1.66 0.88 -12.72
N THR A 527 -0.94 1.20 -11.66
CA THR A 527 0.44 0.77 -11.41
C THR A 527 0.47 -0.21 -10.24
N PRO A 528 1.58 -0.93 -10.00
CA PRO A 528 1.72 -1.82 -8.84
C PRO A 528 1.51 -1.14 -7.49
N ASN A 529 1.84 0.16 -7.42
CA ASN A 529 1.73 0.95 -6.18
C ASN A 529 0.30 1.37 -5.86
N VAL A 530 -0.65 1.14 -6.77
CA VAL A 530 -2.07 1.42 -6.58
C VAL A 530 -2.84 0.12 -6.51
N VAL A 531 -3.22 -0.28 -5.31
CA VAL A 531 -4.02 -1.50 -5.10
C VAL A 531 -5.43 -1.25 -5.61
N SER A 532 -5.72 -1.73 -6.81
CA SER A 532 -7.04 -1.65 -7.44
C SER A 532 -7.26 -2.83 -8.38
N ARG A 533 -8.49 -3.34 -8.44
CA ARG A 533 -8.90 -4.27 -9.51
C ARG A 533 -9.22 -3.56 -10.82
N PHE A 534 -9.35 -2.23 -10.79
CA PHE A 534 -9.77 -1.40 -11.91
C PHE A 534 -8.60 -0.79 -12.64
N GLY A 535 -8.76 -0.58 -13.93
CA GLY A 535 -7.79 0.05 -14.81
C GLY A 535 -6.81 -0.93 -15.47
N ILE A 536 -6.30 -0.51 -16.60
CA ILE A 536 -5.33 -1.26 -17.41
C ILE A 536 -3.99 -1.29 -16.68
N PRO A 537 -3.40 -2.47 -16.42
CA PRO A 537 -2.13 -2.59 -15.70
C PRO A 537 -0.96 -2.18 -16.61
N VAL A 538 -0.56 -0.91 -16.54
CA VAL A 538 0.53 -0.36 -17.39
C VAL A 538 1.90 -0.98 -17.12
N HIS A 539 2.08 -1.63 -15.98
CA HIS A 539 3.27 -2.39 -15.63
C HIS A 539 3.35 -3.77 -16.30
N SER A 540 2.28 -4.24 -16.93
CA SER A 540 2.29 -5.45 -17.75
C SER A 540 2.67 -5.08 -19.18
N PRO A 541 3.82 -5.52 -19.72
CA PRO A 541 4.26 -5.17 -21.07
C PRO A 541 3.25 -5.57 -22.15
N ALA A 542 2.59 -6.71 -21.98
CA ALA A 542 1.57 -7.19 -22.93
C ALA A 542 0.32 -6.29 -22.90
N ALA A 543 -0.20 -5.95 -21.71
CA ALA A 543 -1.35 -5.09 -21.56
C ALA A 543 -1.03 -3.66 -22.03
N PHE A 544 0.17 -3.16 -21.72
CA PHE A 544 0.62 -1.84 -22.15
C PHE A 544 0.71 -1.74 -23.69
N ARG A 545 1.34 -2.71 -24.35
CA ARG A 545 1.39 -2.76 -25.83
C ARG A 545 0.00 -2.80 -26.46
N ALA A 546 -0.87 -3.70 -25.98
CA ALA A 546 -2.24 -3.81 -26.46
C ALA A 546 -3.01 -2.49 -26.29
N MET A 547 -2.86 -1.82 -25.16
CA MET A 547 -3.45 -0.50 -24.90
C MET A 547 -2.95 0.54 -25.91
N ILE A 548 -1.62 0.63 -26.12
CA ILE A 548 -1.02 1.56 -27.10
C ILE A 548 -1.56 1.32 -28.50
N ASP A 549 -1.65 0.06 -28.93
CA ASP A 549 -2.16 -0.30 -30.25
C ASP A 549 -3.65 0.06 -30.41
N SER A 550 -4.43 -0.03 -29.34
CA SER A 550 -5.84 0.39 -29.35
C SER A 550 -5.97 1.91 -29.37
N VAL A 551 -5.17 2.63 -28.58
CA VAL A 551 -5.15 4.11 -28.57
C VAL A 551 -4.77 4.68 -29.93
N LYS A 552 -3.84 4.07 -30.67
CA LYS A 552 -3.50 4.47 -32.06
C LYS A 552 -4.67 4.44 -33.01
N ARG A 553 -5.68 3.61 -32.76
CA ARG A 553 -6.86 3.45 -33.60
C ARG A 553 -7.99 4.46 -33.33
N LEU A 554 -7.81 5.34 -32.33
CA LEU A 554 -8.80 6.40 -32.06
C LEU A 554 -8.99 7.29 -33.30
N PRO A 555 -10.23 7.65 -33.63
CA PRO A 555 -10.51 8.66 -34.69
C PRO A 555 -9.84 10.00 -34.36
N GLU A 556 -9.46 10.76 -35.39
CA GLU A 556 -8.74 12.04 -35.21
C GLU A 556 -9.58 13.13 -34.55
N ASP A 557 -10.90 13.06 -34.70
CA ASP A 557 -11.86 14.02 -34.15
C ASP A 557 -12.25 13.72 -32.68
N VAL A 558 -11.68 12.68 -32.09
CA VAL A 558 -11.85 12.30 -30.69
C VAL A 558 -10.56 12.58 -29.94
N GLY A 559 -10.64 13.45 -28.93
CA GLY A 559 -9.52 13.74 -28.02
C GLY A 559 -9.15 12.53 -27.18
N PHE A 560 -7.94 12.52 -26.67
CA PHE A 560 -7.45 11.44 -25.78
C PHE A 560 -7.35 11.94 -24.33
N GLY A 561 -7.63 11.06 -23.38
CA GLY A 561 -7.50 11.32 -21.96
C GLY A 561 -6.88 10.17 -21.19
N VAL A 562 -6.36 10.48 -20.00
CA VAL A 562 -5.89 9.47 -19.05
C VAL A 562 -6.58 9.67 -17.71
N HIS A 563 -7.01 8.57 -17.11
CA HIS A 563 -7.61 8.54 -15.78
C HIS A 563 -6.81 7.61 -14.89
N PHE A 564 -6.61 8.03 -13.65
CA PHE A 564 -6.14 7.16 -12.57
C PHE A 564 -6.84 7.54 -11.27
N HIS A 565 -7.09 6.55 -10.44
CA HIS A 565 -7.79 6.77 -9.17
C HIS A 565 -6.94 6.24 -8.02
N MET A 566 -6.42 7.15 -7.22
CA MET A 566 -5.59 6.91 -6.04
C MET A 566 -6.30 7.52 -4.84
N ALA A 567 -7.20 6.75 -4.22
CA ALA A 567 -7.98 7.26 -3.09
C ALA A 567 -7.05 7.69 -1.93
N SER A 568 -7.12 8.95 -1.51
CA SER A 568 -6.32 9.49 -0.40
C SER A 568 -6.50 8.70 0.89
N ALA A 569 -7.72 8.19 1.13
CA ALA A 569 -8.02 7.30 2.25
C ALA A 569 -7.18 6.00 2.26
N ASN A 570 -6.69 5.56 1.09
CA ASN A 570 -5.92 4.32 0.98
C ASN A 570 -4.41 4.54 0.98
N VAL A 571 -3.95 5.73 0.64
CA VAL A 571 -2.52 6.03 0.47
C VAL A 571 -2.04 7.21 1.31
N GLY A 572 -2.93 7.97 1.92
CA GLY A 572 -2.62 9.24 2.58
C GLY A 572 -2.30 10.36 1.58
N ILE A 573 -2.49 11.61 2.01
CA ILE A 573 -2.36 12.79 1.14
C ILE A 573 -0.91 13.01 0.68
N ALA A 574 0.07 12.79 1.54
CA ALA A 574 1.49 12.97 1.20
C ALA A 574 1.94 11.97 0.14
N GLN A 575 1.59 10.70 0.30
CA GLN A 575 1.90 9.64 -0.67
C GLN A 575 1.15 9.84 -1.99
N TRP A 576 -0.07 10.39 -1.95
CA TRP A 576 -0.84 10.71 -3.15
C TRP A 576 -0.07 11.66 -4.07
N TRP A 577 0.52 12.73 -3.50
CA TRP A 577 1.34 13.69 -4.25
C TRP A 577 2.57 13.04 -4.89
N HIS A 578 3.21 12.12 -4.18
CA HIS A 578 4.35 11.38 -4.69
C HIS A 578 3.96 10.42 -5.85
N LEU A 579 2.82 9.74 -5.73
CA LEU A 579 2.32 8.86 -6.76
C LEU A 579 1.91 9.64 -8.03
N LEU A 580 1.45 10.88 -7.91
CA LEU A 580 1.10 11.73 -9.05
C LEU A 580 2.27 11.84 -10.04
N GLU A 581 3.47 12.12 -9.57
CA GLU A 581 4.66 12.23 -10.43
C GLU A 581 4.92 10.92 -11.20
N SER A 582 4.79 9.78 -10.52
CA SER A 582 4.91 8.46 -11.17
C SER A 582 3.85 8.27 -12.25
N MET A 583 2.60 8.65 -11.97
CA MET A 583 1.51 8.55 -12.95
C MET A 583 1.75 9.43 -14.18
N LEU A 584 2.26 10.66 -14.00
CA LEU A 584 2.59 11.56 -15.10
C LEU A 584 3.68 10.98 -16.02
N LYS A 585 4.65 10.25 -15.47
CA LYS A 585 5.67 9.54 -16.27
C LYS A 585 5.05 8.46 -17.16
N TRP A 586 4.05 7.73 -16.64
CA TRP A 586 3.28 6.77 -17.45
C TRP A 586 2.46 7.47 -18.54
N CYS A 587 1.77 8.56 -18.22
CA CYS A 587 1.06 9.35 -19.21
C CYS A 587 1.99 9.81 -20.36
N ARG A 588 3.17 10.31 -20.02
CA ARG A 588 4.17 10.71 -21.02
C ARG A 588 4.63 9.54 -21.90
N SER A 589 4.77 8.36 -21.33
CA SER A 589 5.13 7.14 -22.06
C SER A 589 4.02 6.72 -23.03
N ILE A 590 2.76 6.84 -22.59
CA ILE A 590 1.59 6.56 -23.44
C ILE A 590 1.56 7.53 -24.63
N GLU A 591 1.71 8.84 -24.40
CA GLU A 591 1.75 9.84 -25.47
C GLU A 591 2.82 9.53 -26.51
N ARG A 592 4.06 9.29 -26.02
CA ARG A 592 5.22 9.04 -26.88
C ARG A 592 5.03 7.80 -27.77
N LEU A 593 4.45 6.73 -27.24
CA LEU A 593 4.34 5.45 -27.93
C LEU A 593 3.08 5.33 -28.77
N SER A 594 2.00 6.00 -28.37
CA SER A 594 0.75 6.02 -29.15
C SER A 594 0.74 7.09 -30.23
N GLY A 595 1.52 8.17 -30.07
CA GLY A 595 1.43 9.36 -30.89
C GLY A 595 0.19 10.22 -30.60
N ARG A 596 -0.58 9.89 -29.54
CA ARG A 596 -1.74 10.66 -29.10
C ARG A 596 -1.40 11.46 -27.85
N VAL A 597 -1.65 12.75 -27.88
CA VAL A 597 -1.46 13.63 -26.72
C VAL A 597 -2.68 13.57 -25.80
N ALA A 598 -2.47 13.59 -24.51
CA ALA A 598 -3.54 13.69 -23.51
C ALA A 598 -4.02 15.14 -23.43
N GLU A 599 -5.28 15.38 -23.75
CA GLU A 599 -5.93 16.69 -23.62
C GLU A 599 -6.59 16.86 -22.26
N ILE A 600 -7.04 15.75 -21.64
CA ILE A 600 -7.63 15.71 -20.31
C ILE A 600 -6.91 14.70 -19.43
N LEU A 601 -6.75 15.07 -18.16
CA LEU A 601 -6.21 14.23 -17.10
C LEU A 601 -7.21 14.15 -15.97
N ASP A 602 -7.70 12.94 -15.66
CA ASP A 602 -8.59 12.71 -14.54
C ASP A 602 -7.82 12.03 -13.42
N VAL A 603 -7.69 12.72 -12.29
CA VAL A 603 -6.93 12.24 -11.12
C VAL A 603 -7.80 11.49 -10.10
N GLY A 604 -9.07 11.28 -10.44
CA GLY A 604 -10.00 10.51 -9.63
C GLY A 604 -10.43 11.20 -8.33
N GLY A 605 -10.93 10.38 -7.43
CA GLY A 605 -11.52 10.83 -6.16
C GLY A 605 -10.99 10.05 -4.94
N GLY A 606 -11.90 9.85 -3.98
CA GLY A 606 -11.59 9.17 -2.72
C GLY A 606 -11.10 10.11 -1.62
N TRP A 607 -11.22 11.40 -1.83
CA TRP A 607 -10.87 12.46 -0.86
C TRP A 607 -11.83 12.46 0.31
N PHE A 608 -11.29 12.58 1.53
CA PHE A 608 -12.09 12.99 2.69
C PHE A 608 -12.37 14.51 2.64
N PRO A 609 -13.41 15.00 3.34
CA PRO A 609 -13.73 16.43 3.37
C PRO A 609 -12.51 17.29 3.77
N ASP A 610 -11.81 16.91 4.83
CA ASP A 610 -10.64 17.65 5.32
C ASP A 610 -9.46 17.61 4.34
N ASP A 611 -9.18 16.46 3.73
CA ASP A 611 -8.14 16.33 2.71
C ASP A 611 -8.42 17.23 1.51
N TRP A 612 -9.68 17.36 1.11
CA TRP A 612 -10.07 18.17 -0.03
C TRP A 612 -10.10 19.67 0.30
N HIS A 613 -10.70 20.03 1.43
CA HIS A 613 -10.88 21.45 1.80
C HIS A 613 -9.62 22.12 2.35
N ASN A 614 -8.71 21.35 2.95
CA ASN A 614 -7.49 21.86 3.59
C ASN A 614 -6.22 21.62 2.77
N GLN A 615 -6.32 21.32 1.47
CA GLN A 615 -5.15 21.14 0.61
C GLN A 615 -4.26 22.39 0.61
N ASP A 616 -2.95 22.16 0.72
CA ASP A 616 -1.96 23.23 0.58
C ASP A 616 -1.97 23.79 -0.84
N SER A 617 -2.35 25.05 -0.98
CA SER A 617 -2.42 25.73 -2.28
C SER A 617 -1.10 25.72 -3.03
N ASN A 618 0.05 25.81 -2.32
CA ASN A 618 1.37 25.74 -2.96
C ASN A 618 1.61 24.39 -3.63
N ARG A 619 1.28 23.29 -2.94
CA ARG A 619 1.42 21.92 -3.49
C ARG A 619 0.53 21.71 -4.71
N VAL A 620 -0.68 22.25 -4.72
CA VAL A 620 -1.57 22.17 -5.89
C VAL A 620 -0.97 22.94 -7.06
N HIS A 621 -0.44 24.15 -6.84
CA HIS A 621 0.25 24.91 -7.88
C HIS A 621 1.51 24.21 -8.41
N GLU A 622 2.29 23.58 -7.53
CA GLU A 622 3.44 22.75 -7.92
C GLU A 622 3.02 21.57 -8.80
N ALA A 623 1.93 20.87 -8.44
CA ALA A 623 1.37 19.79 -9.26
C ALA A 623 0.90 20.29 -10.63
N MET A 624 0.22 21.44 -10.68
CA MET A 624 -0.20 22.06 -11.94
C MET A 624 1.01 22.44 -12.81
N ALA A 625 2.07 22.97 -12.21
CA ALA A 625 3.31 23.27 -12.92
C ALA A 625 3.98 22.00 -13.44
N MET A 626 4.00 20.92 -12.66
CA MET A 626 4.54 19.62 -13.08
C MET A 626 3.74 19.00 -14.23
N ILE A 627 2.40 19.03 -14.14
CA ILE A 627 1.52 18.54 -15.23
C ILE A 627 1.84 19.30 -16.53
N ARG A 628 1.91 20.62 -16.49
CA ARG A 628 2.25 21.45 -17.64
C ARG A 628 3.61 21.14 -18.25
N ALA A 629 4.61 20.91 -17.38
CA ALA A 629 5.98 20.59 -17.82
C ALA A 629 6.05 19.20 -18.49
N MET A 630 5.32 18.22 -17.95
CA MET A 630 5.35 16.85 -18.44
C MET A 630 4.35 16.55 -19.54
N LEU A 631 3.18 17.18 -19.50
CA LEU A 631 2.06 16.95 -20.41
C LEU A 631 1.53 18.30 -20.93
N PRO A 632 2.26 19.00 -21.82
CA PRO A 632 1.96 20.39 -22.21
C PRO A 632 0.64 20.56 -22.99
N GLU A 633 0.07 19.47 -23.50
CA GLU A 633 -1.19 19.50 -24.25
C GLU A 633 -2.43 19.25 -23.37
N VAL A 634 -2.26 18.91 -22.09
CA VAL A 634 -3.38 18.81 -21.15
C VAL A 634 -4.01 20.20 -20.98
N ARG A 635 -5.33 20.25 -21.20
CA ARG A 635 -6.15 21.46 -21.09
C ARG A 635 -7.11 21.40 -19.90
N GLN A 636 -7.45 20.20 -19.45
CA GLN A 636 -8.36 20.01 -18.32
C GLN A 636 -7.79 18.99 -17.34
N LEU A 637 -7.76 19.39 -16.08
CA LEU A 637 -7.51 18.52 -14.93
C LEU A 637 -8.84 18.26 -14.21
N ILE A 638 -9.27 17.01 -14.19
CA ILE A 638 -10.53 16.61 -13.56
C ILE A 638 -10.23 15.96 -12.21
N SER A 639 -10.99 16.34 -11.19
CA SER A 639 -11.00 15.71 -9.88
C SER A 639 -12.40 15.26 -9.52
N GLU A 640 -12.52 14.10 -8.87
CA GLU A 640 -13.79 13.46 -8.52
C GLU A 640 -14.06 13.51 -6.98
N PRO A 641 -14.30 14.68 -6.36
CA PRO A 641 -14.42 14.81 -4.91
C PRO A 641 -15.77 14.31 -4.35
N GLY A 642 -16.34 13.23 -4.89
CA GLY A 642 -17.66 12.72 -4.54
C GLY A 642 -17.86 12.51 -3.04
N LYS A 643 -16.93 11.77 -2.37
CA LYS A 643 -16.99 11.53 -0.93
C LYS A 643 -16.85 12.83 -0.12
N ALA A 644 -15.91 13.69 -0.50
CA ALA A 644 -15.68 14.97 0.19
C ALA A 644 -16.94 15.87 0.17
N MET A 645 -17.73 15.82 -0.90
CA MET A 645 -18.97 16.57 -1.02
C MET A 645 -20.15 15.87 -0.32
N ALA A 646 -20.29 14.58 -0.51
CA ALA A 646 -21.46 13.84 -0.04
C ALA A 646 -21.41 13.53 1.46
N GLN A 647 -20.24 13.19 2.01
CA GLN A 647 -20.09 12.74 3.40
C GLN A 647 -20.70 13.73 4.40
N PRO A 648 -20.36 15.03 4.43
CA PRO A 648 -20.90 15.98 5.38
C PRO A 648 -22.35 16.40 5.05
N SER A 649 -22.87 16.01 3.90
CA SER A 649 -24.18 16.46 3.41
C SER A 649 -25.36 15.68 3.95
N MET A 650 -25.12 14.61 4.71
CA MET A 650 -26.19 13.83 5.36
C MET A 650 -25.78 13.37 6.76
N ALA A 651 -26.80 13.19 7.60
CA ALA A 651 -26.70 12.52 8.88
C ALA A 651 -27.80 11.46 9.02
N LEU A 652 -27.57 10.40 9.78
CA LEU A 652 -28.58 9.40 10.11
C LEU A 652 -29.07 9.64 11.54
N ALA A 653 -30.39 9.91 11.68
CA ALA A 653 -31.04 9.96 12.97
C ALA A 653 -31.58 8.58 13.35
N MET A 654 -31.32 8.14 14.57
CA MET A 654 -31.76 6.87 15.13
C MET A 654 -32.16 7.03 16.57
N ARG A 655 -33.10 6.21 17.06
CA ARG A 655 -33.63 6.27 18.41
C ARG A 655 -33.07 5.17 19.28
N ILE A 656 -32.71 5.49 20.51
CA ILE A 656 -32.35 4.51 21.53
C ILE A 656 -33.60 3.73 21.95
N LEU A 657 -33.56 2.41 21.77
CA LEU A 657 -34.64 1.48 22.13
C LEU A 657 -34.41 0.86 23.50
N GLU A 658 -33.17 0.60 23.87
CA GLU A 658 -32.78 -0.06 25.10
C GLU A 658 -31.40 0.37 25.53
N ILE A 659 -31.12 0.37 26.84
CA ILE A 659 -29.77 0.55 27.43
C ILE A 659 -29.62 -0.57 28.44
N GLN A 660 -28.55 -1.40 28.27
CA GLN A 660 -28.23 -2.54 29.12
C GLN A 660 -26.87 -2.33 29.76
N GLU A 661 -26.79 -2.58 31.08
CA GLU A 661 -25.53 -2.63 31.81
C GLU A 661 -25.21 -4.09 32.09
N HIS A 662 -24.04 -4.55 31.72
CA HIS A 662 -23.56 -5.91 31.93
C HIS A 662 -22.74 -6.03 33.23
N GLU A 663 -22.61 -7.26 33.75
CA GLU A 663 -21.88 -7.52 35.02
C GLU A 663 -20.39 -7.10 34.95
N ASP A 664 -19.82 -6.95 33.77
CA ASP A 664 -18.45 -6.50 33.52
C ASP A 664 -18.31 -4.96 33.31
N GLU A 665 -19.32 -4.20 33.75
CA GLU A 665 -19.43 -2.74 33.65
C GLU A 665 -19.57 -2.21 32.20
N LYS A 666 -19.69 -3.08 31.20
CA LYS A 666 -19.95 -2.65 29.82
C LYS A 666 -21.39 -2.21 29.65
N ILE A 667 -21.57 -1.17 28.89
CA ILE A 667 -22.89 -0.63 28.52
C ILE A 667 -23.15 -0.94 27.05
N GLU A 668 -24.30 -1.52 26.75
CA GLU A 668 -24.81 -1.68 25.40
C GLU A 668 -26.08 -0.84 25.24
N ALA A 669 -26.15 -0.06 24.15
CA ALA A 669 -27.35 0.69 23.79
C ALA A 669 -27.85 0.19 22.44
N VAL A 670 -29.07 -0.35 22.41
CA VAL A 670 -29.71 -0.81 21.19
C VAL A 670 -30.43 0.35 20.52
N VAL A 671 -30.20 0.53 19.21
CA VAL A 671 -30.84 1.58 18.40
C VAL A 671 -31.71 0.97 17.30
N ASP A 672 -32.65 1.77 16.79
CA ASP A 672 -33.56 1.35 15.70
C ASP A 672 -32.92 1.41 14.29
N ALA A 673 -31.67 1.85 14.17
CA ALA A 673 -30.86 1.72 12.98
C ALA A 673 -30.02 0.41 13.04
N SER A 674 -29.22 0.18 12.01
CA SER A 674 -28.37 -1.01 11.89
C SER A 674 -27.21 -0.75 10.90
N ILE A 675 -26.29 -1.71 10.77
CA ILE A 675 -25.29 -1.70 9.69
C ILE A 675 -25.94 -1.74 8.30
N ALA A 676 -27.23 -2.06 8.18
CA ALA A 676 -27.93 -2.00 6.90
C ALA A 676 -28.15 -0.55 6.43
N GLU A 677 -28.22 0.42 7.33
CA GLU A 677 -28.23 1.86 7.04
C GLU A 677 -26.81 2.44 7.02
N LEU A 678 -25.90 1.92 7.83
CA LEU A 678 -24.52 2.41 8.00
C LEU A 678 -23.48 1.36 7.60
N PRO A 679 -23.47 0.84 6.36
CA PRO A 679 -22.52 -0.18 5.95
C PRO A 679 -21.06 0.28 5.96
N MET A 680 -20.82 1.59 6.03
CA MET A 680 -19.48 2.18 6.04
C MET A 680 -18.99 2.61 7.42
N TYR A 681 -19.74 2.32 8.49
CA TYR A 681 -19.41 2.77 9.85
C TYR A 681 -18.00 2.42 10.32
N SER A 682 -17.46 1.27 9.90
CA SER A 682 -16.13 0.79 10.24
C SER A 682 -15.01 1.26 9.29
N PHE A 683 -15.37 1.99 8.22
CA PHE A 683 -14.40 2.41 7.19
C PHE A 683 -13.93 3.85 7.33
N TYR A 684 -14.69 4.68 8.03
CA TYR A 684 -14.32 6.06 8.34
C TYR A 684 -15.14 6.58 9.54
N PRO A 685 -14.59 7.57 10.27
CA PRO A 685 -15.21 8.08 11.48
C PRO A 685 -16.48 8.87 11.17
N HIS A 686 -17.47 8.74 12.07
CA HIS A 686 -18.67 9.56 12.09
C HIS A 686 -18.68 10.41 13.36
N ARG A 687 -18.96 11.70 13.23
CA ARG A 687 -19.23 12.56 14.37
C ARG A 687 -20.63 12.26 14.88
N MET A 688 -20.81 12.23 16.18
CA MET A 688 -22.10 11.82 16.77
C MET A 688 -22.62 12.84 17.75
N LEU A 689 -23.95 13.05 17.72
CA LEU A 689 -24.69 13.86 18.66
C LEU A 689 -25.78 13.03 19.30
N ARG A 690 -26.09 13.34 20.59
CA ARG A 690 -27.34 12.96 21.23
C ARG A 690 -28.26 14.15 21.22
N LYS A 691 -29.50 13.96 20.83
CA LYS A 691 -30.62 14.89 21.06
C LYS A 691 -31.49 14.37 22.19
N CYS A 692 -31.53 15.10 23.29
CA CYS A 692 -32.36 14.76 24.43
C CYS A 692 -33.84 14.86 24.06
N GLY A 693 -34.61 13.78 24.26
CA GLY A 693 -36.02 13.72 23.95
C GLY A 693 -36.88 14.71 24.77
N ARG A 694 -36.45 15.05 25.99
CA ARG A 694 -37.15 15.95 26.91
C ARG A 694 -36.84 17.43 26.69
N THR A 695 -35.57 17.78 26.55
CA THR A 695 -35.13 19.18 26.45
C THR A 695 -34.87 19.64 25.04
N GLY A 696 -34.67 18.72 24.10
CA GLY A 696 -34.25 19.00 22.72
C GLY A 696 -32.77 19.41 22.59
N GLU A 697 -32.01 19.36 23.69
CA GLU A 697 -30.59 19.71 23.73
C GLU A 697 -29.76 18.74 22.89
N LEU A 698 -28.83 19.31 22.13
CA LEU A 698 -27.83 18.55 21.35
C LEU A 698 -26.53 18.49 22.13
N THR A 699 -26.03 17.29 22.38
CA THR A 699 -24.77 17.03 23.11
C THR A 699 -23.88 16.13 22.26
N PRO A 700 -22.63 16.51 21.97
CA PRO A 700 -21.68 15.62 21.29
C PRO A 700 -21.41 14.36 22.11
N LEU A 701 -21.28 13.22 21.44
CA LEU A 701 -20.79 11.99 22.05
C LEU A 701 -19.25 12.01 22.07
N GLY A 702 -18.70 11.53 23.20
CA GLY A 702 -17.28 11.35 23.36
C GLY A 702 -16.87 9.88 23.24
N ARG A 703 -15.64 9.59 23.66
CA ARG A 703 -15.12 8.23 23.81
C ARG A 703 -15.50 7.64 25.16
N GLY A 704 -15.83 6.37 25.16
CA GLY A 704 -16.19 5.61 26.36
C GLY A 704 -16.26 4.12 26.06
N GLU A 705 -16.98 3.39 26.87
CA GLU A 705 -17.04 1.93 26.82
C GLU A 705 -18.36 1.38 26.28
N THR A 706 -19.27 2.26 25.83
CA THR A 706 -20.57 1.85 25.29
C THR A 706 -20.44 1.32 23.86
N GLN A 707 -21.08 0.19 23.59
CA GLN A 707 -21.35 -0.29 22.25
C GLN A 707 -22.76 0.09 21.82
N LEU A 708 -22.91 0.62 20.60
CA LEU A 708 -24.20 0.87 19.98
C LEU A 708 -24.55 -0.31 19.09
N MET A 709 -25.54 -1.08 19.50
CA MET A 709 -26.04 -2.27 18.81
C MET A 709 -27.19 -1.89 17.89
N GLY A 710 -27.19 -2.44 16.68
CA GLY A 710 -28.29 -2.27 15.75
C GLY A 710 -29.48 -3.19 16.05
N ARG A 711 -30.56 -3.04 15.26
CA ARG A 711 -31.81 -3.80 15.44
C ARG A 711 -31.83 -5.17 14.78
N LEU A 712 -30.79 -5.55 14.01
CA LEU A 712 -30.78 -6.82 13.28
C LEU A 712 -30.43 -7.98 14.21
N CYS A 713 -31.01 -9.15 13.93
CA CYS A 713 -30.66 -10.38 14.65
C CYS A 713 -29.32 -10.94 14.13
N MET A 714 -28.24 -10.19 14.27
CA MET A 714 -26.88 -10.50 13.81
C MET A 714 -25.86 -10.07 14.85
N GLU A 715 -24.99 -10.97 15.28
CA GLU A 715 -23.96 -10.72 16.31
C GLU A 715 -23.02 -9.54 15.97
N HIS A 716 -22.86 -9.24 14.70
CA HIS A 716 -22.01 -8.17 14.21
C HIS A 716 -22.77 -6.90 13.81
N ASP A 717 -24.05 -6.77 14.22
CA ASP A 717 -24.82 -5.55 14.00
C ASP A 717 -24.45 -4.48 15.04
N VAL A 718 -23.19 -4.05 14.99
CA VAL A 718 -22.62 -3.01 15.84
C VAL A 718 -22.47 -1.74 15.00
N VAL A 719 -23.23 -0.69 15.31
CA VAL A 719 -23.21 0.59 14.58
C VAL A 719 -22.13 1.55 15.07
N ALA A 720 -21.65 1.39 16.30
CA ALA A 720 -20.46 2.05 16.81
C ALA A 720 -19.93 1.38 18.07
N SER A 721 -18.62 1.47 18.30
CA SER A 721 -17.96 0.98 19.51
C SER A 721 -17.20 2.12 20.20
N ASN A 722 -16.88 1.95 21.46
CA ASN A 722 -16.08 2.89 22.26
C ASN A 722 -16.73 4.30 22.36
N VAL A 723 -18.03 4.36 22.54
CA VAL A 723 -18.82 5.59 22.63
C VAL A 723 -19.08 5.94 24.10
N ALA A 724 -18.97 7.22 24.47
CA ALA A 724 -19.44 7.72 25.76
C ALA A 724 -20.84 8.35 25.56
N LEU A 725 -21.85 7.72 26.11
CA LEU A 725 -23.17 8.34 26.18
C LEU A 725 -23.16 9.49 27.20
N PRO A 726 -23.65 10.70 26.85
CA PRO A 726 -23.76 11.80 27.82
C PRO A 726 -24.58 11.43 29.04
N ALA A 727 -24.22 11.97 30.20
CA ALA A 727 -24.98 11.75 31.43
C ALA A 727 -26.47 12.11 31.27
N GLY A 728 -27.35 11.25 31.76
CA GLY A 728 -28.80 11.39 31.63
C GLY A 728 -29.33 11.00 30.25
N THR A 729 -28.61 10.20 29.48
CA THR A 729 -29.14 9.56 28.27
C THR A 729 -30.22 8.55 28.66
N GLU A 730 -31.33 8.57 27.97
CA GLU A 730 -32.50 7.72 28.25
C GLU A 730 -33.02 7.05 26.98
N VAL A 731 -33.74 5.94 27.17
CA VAL A 731 -34.51 5.30 26.10
C VAL A 731 -35.47 6.34 25.48
N GLY A 732 -35.51 6.40 24.17
CA GLY A 732 -36.26 7.38 23.39
C GLY A 732 -35.47 8.63 22.97
N ASP A 733 -34.26 8.86 23.51
CA ASP A 733 -33.35 9.89 22.98
C ASP A 733 -32.93 9.53 21.53
N VAL A 734 -32.59 10.54 20.75
CA VAL A 734 -32.19 10.36 19.35
C VAL A 734 -30.70 10.56 19.25
N LEU A 735 -30.01 9.56 18.70
CA LEU A 735 -28.61 9.67 18.26
C LEU A 735 -28.58 10.12 16.81
N ILE A 736 -27.65 10.99 16.48
CA ILE A 736 -27.45 11.55 15.13
C ILE A 736 -26.03 11.27 14.69
N PHE A 737 -25.90 10.37 13.72
CA PHE A 737 -24.64 10.06 13.06
C PHE A 737 -24.44 11.02 11.91
N CYS A 738 -23.61 12.02 12.11
CA CYS A 738 -23.18 12.95 11.08
C CYS A 738 -22.26 12.26 10.07
N ASP A 739 -21.98 12.93 8.96
CA ASP A 739 -21.05 12.44 7.93
C ASP A 739 -21.48 11.13 7.26
N SER A 740 -22.77 10.82 7.24
CA SER A 740 -23.32 9.57 6.68
C SER A 740 -23.74 9.69 5.21
N GLY A 741 -23.32 10.76 4.51
CA GLY A 741 -23.66 10.97 3.10
C GLY A 741 -22.78 10.20 2.12
N GLY A 742 -21.58 9.79 2.55
CA GLY A 742 -20.62 9.14 1.67
C GLY A 742 -20.72 7.62 1.68
N TYR A 743 -21.37 7.03 0.70
CA TYR A 743 -21.61 5.60 0.50
C TYR A 743 -22.60 4.93 1.47
N ASP A 744 -22.83 5.41 2.68
CA ASP A 744 -23.77 4.75 3.61
C ASP A 744 -25.16 4.60 2.97
N ARG A 745 -25.69 5.67 2.41
CA ARG A 745 -27.00 5.61 1.74
C ARG A 745 -26.98 4.79 0.45
N SER A 746 -25.96 4.96 -0.40
CA SER A 746 -25.89 4.29 -1.72
C SER A 746 -25.61 2.79 -1.60
N MET A 747 -24.93 2.37 -0.55
CA MET A 747 -24.61 0.95 -0.28
C MET A 747 -25.54 0.33 0.75
N SER A 748 -26.51 1.08 1.31
CA SER A 748 -27.49 0.55 2.24
C SER A 748 -28.30 -0.59 1.60
N TYR A 749 -28.68 -1.57 2.40
CA TYR A 749 -29.39 -2.76 1.93
C TYR A 749 -30.67 -3.01 2.73
N VAL A 750 -31.53 -3.88 2.18
CA VAL A 750 -32.92 -4.02 2.68
C VAL A 750 -33.08 -5.10 3.75
N PHE A 751 -32.03 -5.84 4.14
CA PHE A 751 -32.14 -6.90 5.14
C PHE A 751 -32.72 -6.36 6.46
N GLY A 752 -33.79 -6.99 6.94
CA GLY A 752 -34.49 -6.58 8.16
C GLY A 752 -35.24 -5.24 8.11
N ARG A 753 -35.42 -4.66 6.92
CA ARG A 753 -36.17 -3.39 6.74
C ARG A 753 -37.65 -3.59 6.37
N GLY A 754 -38.06 -4.80 6.01
CA GLY A 754 -39.41 -5.13 5.56
C GLY A 754 -39.57 -5.08 4.06
#